data_dbb131df510d40e8619dd47911700e7b
#
_entry.id   dbb131df510d40e8619dd47911700e7b
#
_cell.length_a   1.000
_cell.length_b   1.000
_cell.length_c   1.000
_cell.angle_alpha   90.00
_cell.angle_beta   90.00
_cell.angle_gamma   90.00
#
_symmetry.space_group_name_H-M   'P 1'
#
loop_
_entity.id
_entity.type
_entity.pdbx_description
1 polymer ?
#
loop_
_entity_poly.entity_id
_entity_poly.type
_entity_poly.pdbx_seq_one_letter_code
_entity_poly.pdbx_strand_id
1 'polypeptide(L)'
;MLYYSGVTRRIGNVDEGSTVTDFLPAERARGITIQSAAITFHWPPLPPSTQTPPPPPQLPASFDNVPRSSSSHNINLIDTPGHADFTFEVLRSLRVLDGAVCILDGVAGVEAQTEKVWTQAGTYHIPRIIFVNKLDRVGAAFSRTVKEIGVRLHGWPAVCQIPWWKNGNGDFVGVGDAVNLRGMLWQAGGDGRDIQAFGLEELSKTDEKFAEEIKKARVALVEILSEHDDVMVEHFLEHDEDHLAISGLQIMQSLRRVVLQAPQKVIPVFAGASFRNIGVQPLLDSVVDLLPSPLERPDPEISISNQSSTLATLLNAAAATPTRTTKPSKKQPKSDGELAVAEVKNLNACALAFKVVNDAKRGVLVYVRVYSGSIDRGATLYNTNLSLAERAPRLLKMYANDAVEVDSIGAGQIGVITGLKHARTGDTLIVYRGLQMKGTPSGGLDTLQLRPIAVPPPVFFTSIEPNSLSEQKHVQESLAILLREDPSLHLSVDEESGQTHLAGMGDLHLEIARDRLLNDFKAKARIGKIEIGYRETITTMTATEPFTYTLDKLVAGKQTKASITASVESAEDGNLIPLSPPQQQEREKKMQDNPFETIYNLPDNNTLHIIHPNLSTSDSASHKTHIPPHLSLPGILHSLQAGASAALARGPFNGFPVANTRVTLTLDAKSHLFPETSPTAISMATRTAVSTSLRHACDAAPATLMEPVMNVTIFVNENNMGAVVQDISSSRGGQILSLDGSDDSMSSTTTNDDEEALPRIDPALIYTPPDPFASGTGEMGSGLSDSQRQIVARVPLKEMVGYLNQLRALTGGRGTFVMSVDGFEKMGTQRQKEVLDALREF
;
A
#
# COMPACT_ATOMS: atom_id res chain seq x y z
N MET A 1 -24.61 0.53 -3.76
CA MET A 1 -24.29 1.77 -3.02
C MET A 1 -24.65 3.01 -3.86
N LEU A 2 -24.02 3.27 -5.00
CA LEU A 2 -24.22 4.48 -5.82
C LEU A 2 -25.67 4.68 -6.34
N TYR A 3 -26.39 3.60 -6.56
CA TYR A 3 -27.80 3.64 -6.93
C TYR A 3 -28.69 4.15 -5.78
N TYR A 4 -28.46 3.65 -4.56
CA TYR A 4 -29.25 4.07 -3.40
C TYR A 4 -28.92 5.49 -2.93
N SER A 5 -27.70 5.95 -3.16
CA SER A 5 -27.31 7.35 -2.90
C SER A 5 -27.85 8.33 -3.95
N GLY A 6 -28.50 7.84 -5.03
CA GLY A 6 -29.05 8.68 -6.09
C GLY A 6 -28.02 9.17 -7.11
N VAL A 7 -26.76 8.76 -7.00
CA VAL A 7 -25.68 9.16 -7.92
C VAL A 7 -25.85 8.49 -9.29
N THR A 8 -26.32 7.24 -9.32
CA THR A 8 -26.60 6.53 -10.58
C THR A 8 -28.08 6.21 -10.72
N ARG A 9 -28.59 6.24 -11.97
CA ARG A 9 -30.02 5.94 -12.25
C ARG A 9 -30.28 4.45 -12.45
N ARG A 10 -29.25 3.65 -12.64
CA ARG A 10 -29.33 2.20 -12.87
C ARG A 10 -28.31 1.48 -12.00
N ILE A 11 -28.64 0.26 -11.63
CA ILE A 11 -27.73 -0.66 -10.97
C ILE A 11 -26.82 -1.22 -12.05
N GLY A 12 -25.48 -1.12 -11.87
CA GLY A 12 -24.49 -1.71 -12.76
C GLY A 12 -24.34 -3.20 -12.48
N ASN A 13 -24.02 -3.98 -13.51
CA ASN A 13 -23.69 -5.39 -13.41
C ASN A 13 -22.24 -5.60 -13.79
N VAL A 14 -21.48 -6.29 -12.92
CA VAL A 14 -20.04 -6.59 -13.13
C VAL A 14 -19.86 -7.47 -14.35
N ASP A 15 -20.69 -8.51 -14.50
CA ASP A 15 -20.61 -9.48 -15.60
C ASP A 15 -20.87 -8.85 -16.97
N GLU A 16 -21.60 -7.73 -17.01
CA GLU A 16 -21.89 -6.97 -18.23
C GLU A 16 -20.93 -5.80 -18.47
N GLY A 17 -19.95 -5.58 -17.57
CA GLY A 17 -19.03 -4.44 -17.63
C GLY A 17 -19.74 -3.08 -17.54
N SER A 18 -20.94 -3.02 -16.95
CA SER A 18 -21.75 -1.80 -16.84
C SER A 18 -21.55 -1.05 -15.52
N THR A 19 -20.58 -1.48 -14.69
CA THR A 19 -20.23 -0.84 -13.42
C THR A 19 -19.58 0.52 -13.65
N VAL A 20 -19.91 1.47 -12.79
CA VAL A 20 -19.38 2.84 -12.87
C VAL A 20 -17.94 2.92 -12.36
N THR A 21 -17.53 2.01 -11.47
CA THR A 21 -16.19 1.94 -10.89
C THR A 21 -15.16 1.38 -11.86
N ASP A 22 -15.56 0.47 -12.78
CA ASP A 22 -14.67 -0.13 -13.78
C ASP A 22 -14.62 0.75 -15.04
N PHE A 23 -13.74 1.72 -15.04
CA PHE A 23 -13.64 2.68 -16.13
C PHE A 23 -12.63 2.29 -17.21
N LEU A 24 -11.68 1.38 -16.92
CA LEU A 24 -10.72 0.89 -17.90
C LEU A 24 -11.34 -0.16 -18.83
N PRO A 25 -11.05 -0.14 -20.14
CA PRO A 25 -11.50 -1.20 -21.06
C PRO A 25 -11.02 -2.60 -20.64
N ALA A 26 -9.81 -2.69 -20.07
CA ALA A 26 -9.22 -3.93 -19.58
C ALA A 26 -9.98 -4.52 -18.36
N GLU A 27 -10.52 -3.67 -17.46
CA GLU A 27 -11.36 -4.08 -16.33
C GLU A 27 -12.67 -4.71 -16.82
N ARG A 28 -13.35 -4.02 -17.73
CA ARG A 28 -14.61 -4.49 -18.32
C ARG A 28 -14.46 -5.79 -19.11
N ALA A 29 -13.35 -5.95 -19.83
CA ALA A 29 -13.10 -7.15 -20.62
C ALA A 29 -12.77 -8.37 -19.75
N ARG A 30 -12.15 -8.15 -18.57
CA ARG A 30 -11.70 -9.22 -17.66
C ARG A 30 -12.65 -9.45 -16.48
N GLY A 31 -13.58 -8.53 -16.22
CA GLY A 31 -14.51 -8.58 -15.07
C GLY A 31 -13.82 -8.45 -13.72
N ILE A 32 -12.66 -7.76 -13.66
CA ILE A 32 -11.90 -7.50 -12.43
C ILE A 32 -11.52 -6.04 -12.33
N THR A 33 -11.55 -5.48 -11.13
CA THR A 33 -11.03 -4.15 -10.85
C THR A 33 -9.49 -4.18 -10.88
N ILE A 34 -8.87 -3.27 -11.62
CA ILE A 34 -7.42 -3.14 -11.79
C ILE A 34 -6.90 -1.92 -11.04
N GLN A 35 -7.56 -0.77 -11.25
CA GLN A 35 -7.21 0.49 -10.59
C GLN A 35 -8.27 0.87 -9.57
N SER A 36 -7.85 1.39 -8.42
CA SER A 36 -8.79 1.91 -7.43
C SER A 36 -9.65 3.04 -8.01
N ALA A 37 -10.96 3.02 -7.79
CA ALA A 37 -11.87 4.09 -8.17
C ALA A 37 -12.22 4.94 -6.94
N ALA A 38 -12.18 6.27 -7.07
CA ALA A 38 -12.56 7.18 -5.99
C ALA A 38 -13.80 7.98 -6.40
N ILE A 39 -14.89 7.85 -5.65
CA ILE A 39 -16.20 8.42 -5.94
C ILE A 39 -16.76 9.05 -4.67
N THR A 40 -17.35 10.22 -4.81
CA THR A 40 -18.01 10.92 -3.70
C THR A 40 -19.54 10.78 -3.81
N PHE A 41 -20.22 10.55 -2.70
CA PHE A 41 -21.69 10.55 -2.63
C PHE A 41 -22.16 10.94 -1.22
N HIS A 42 -23.48 11.23 -1.11
CA HIS A 42 -24.12 11.55 0.17
C HIS A 42 -24.94 10.37 0.67
N TRP A 43 -24.83 10.09 1.98
CA TRP A 43 -25.68 9.09 2.64
C TRP A 43 -26.13 9.58 4.02
N PRO A 44 -27.43 9.53 4.35
CA PRO A 44 -28.58 9.35 3.43
C PRO A 44 -28.60 10.35 2.27
N PRO A 45 -29.32 10.03 1.16
CA PRO A 45 -29.40 10.94 0.01
C PRO A 45 -29.95 12.31 0.38
N LEU A 46 -29.42 13.37 -0.23
CA LEU A 46 -29.95 14.71 -0.05
C LEU A 46 -31.38 14.82 -0.63
N PRO A 47 -32.30 15.54 0.03
CA PRO A 47 -33.63 15.78 -0.52
C PRO A 47 -33.54 16.56 -1.85
N PRO A 48 -34.39 16.24 -2.85
CA PRO A 48 -34.31 16.79 -4.19
C PRO A 48 -34.50 18.32 -4.29
N SER A 49 -34.94 18.99 -3.23
CA SER A 49 -35.17 20.45 -3.20
C SER A 49 -33.93 21.30 -2.90
N THR A 50 -32.84 20.71 -2.49
CA THR A 50 -31.58 21.41 -2.16
C THR A 50 -30.61 21.34 -3.34
N GLN A 51 -30.78 22.17 -4.36
CA GLN A 51 -29.82 22.35 -5.47
C GLN A 51 -28.56 23.12 -5.06
N THR A 52 -28.52 23.72 -3.90
CA THR A 52 -27.30 24.24 -3.27
C THR A 52 -26.84 23.29 -2.21
N PRO A 53 -25.50 22.96 -2.15
CA PRO A 53 -24.98 22.21 -1.03
C PRO A 53 -25.42 22.92 0.26
N PRO A 54 -26.06 22.24 1.22
CA PRO A 54 -26.43 22.88 2.48
C PRO A 54 -25.12 23.42 3.09
N PRO A 55 -25.17 24.58 3.79
CA PRO A 55 -24.04 25.02 4.59
C PRO A 55 -23.58 23.83 5.43
N PRO A 56 -22.26 23.66 5.65
CA PRO A 56 -21.75 22.53 6.40
C PRO A 56 -22.60 22.42 7.67
N PRO A 57 -23.27 21.28 7.91
CA PRO A 57 -24.12 21.13 9.06
C PRO A 57 -23.26 21.51 10.27
N GLN A 58 -23.69 22.46 11.04
CA GLN A 58 -23.14 22.66 12.38
C GLN A 58 -23.30 21.29 13.03
N LEU A 59 -22.16 20.63 13.29
CA LEU A 59 -22.14 19.33 13.97
C LEU A 59 -23.08 19.49 15.17
N PRO A 60 -24.13 18.69 15.32
CA PRO A 60 -24.89 18.69 16.55
C PRO A 60 -23.90 18.51 17.68
N ALA A 61 -24.03 19.28 18.74
CA ALA A 61 -23.07 19.34 19.84
C ALA A 61 -22.79 17.97 20.48
N SER A 62 -23.67 16.98 20.26
CA SER A 62 -23.44 15.57 20.59
C SER A 62 -24.40 14.70 19.78
N PHE A 63 -23.91 13.54 19.32
CA PHE A 63 -24.76 12.46 18.76
C PHE A 63 -25.24 11.49 19.86
N ASP A 64 -25.32 11.95 21.11
CA ASP A 64 -25.58 11.07 22.26
C ASP A 64 -26.98 10.48 22.23
N ASN A 65 -27.93 11.16 21.57
CA ASN A 65 -29.34 10.76 21.56
C ASN A 65 -29.91 10.33 20.19
N VAL A 66 -29.10 10.40 19.11
CA VAL A 66 -29.58 10.08 17.75
C VAL A 66 -28.47 9.41 16.95
N PRO A 67 -28.76 8.34 16.13
CA PRO A 67 -27.77 7.74 15.24
C PRO A 67 -27.19 8.78 14.28
N ARG A 68 -25.89 8.70 13.98
CA ARG A 68 -25.22 9.60 13.01
C ARG A 68 -25.80 9.47 11.60
N SER A 69 -26.23 8.26 11.24
CA SER A 69 -26.93 7.97 9.98
C SER A 69 -28.29 8.67 9.81
N SER A 70 -28.79 9.34 10.84
CA SER A 70 -29.99 10.18 10.73
C SER A 70 -29.75 11.47 9.95
N SER A 71 -28.52 11.91 9.80
CA SER A 71 -28.12 13.08 9.03
C SER A 71 -27.29 12.68 7.81
N SER A 72 -27.38 13.48 6.71
CA SER A 72 -26.64 13.20 5.49
C SER A 72 -25.16 13.50 5.65
N HIS A 73 -24.33 12.52 5.37
CA HIS A 73 -22.86 12.59 5.41
C HIS A 73 -22.27 12.51 4.00
N ASN A 74 -21.16 13.18 3.80
CA ASN A 74 -20.41 13.11 2.55
C ASN A 74 -19.40 11.95 2.65
N ILE A 75 -19.57 10.90 1.83
CA ILE A 75 -18.74 9.69 1.81
C ILE A 75 -17.87 9.71 0.56
N ASN A 76 -16.56 9.58 0.73
CA ASN A 76 -15.63 9.33 -0.34
C ASN A 76 -15.32 7.84 -0.37
N LEU A 77 -15.93 7.12 -1.31
CA LEU A 77 -15.71 5.69 -1.53
C LEU A 77 -14.46 5.49 -2.38
N ILE A 78 -13.56 4.66 -1.92
CA ILE A 78 -12.44 4.15 -2.71
C ILE A 78 -12.65 2.65 -2.90
N ASP A 79 -12.95 2.24 -4.12
CA ASP A 79 -13.08 0.84 -4.53
C ASP A 79 -11.71 0.31 -4.92
N THR A 80 -11.26 -0.80 -4.35
CA THR A 80 -9.90 -1.35 -4.51
C THR A 80 -9.92 -2.72 -5.18
N PRO A 81 -8.90 -3.04 -6.01
CA PRO A 81 -8.79 -4.36 -6.60
C PRO A 81 -8.56 -5.45 -5.55
N GLY A 82 -9.12 -6.65 -5.80
CA GLY A 82 -8.95 -7.83 -4.95
C GLY A 82 -7.83 -8.78 -5.41
N HIS A 83 -7.21 -8.57 -6.57
CA HIS A 83 -6.20 -9.47 -7.12
C HIS A 83 -4.81 -9.19 -6.52
N ALA A 84 -4.04 -10.25 -6.27
CA ALA A 84 -2.73 -10.17 -5.60
C ALA A 84 -1.70 -9.29 -6.35
N ASP A 85 -1.70 -9.28 -7.68
CA ASP A 85 -0.79 -8.47 -8.49
C ASP A 85 -0.99 -6.96 -8.30
N PHE A 86 -2.16 -6.55 -7.80
CA PHE A 86 -2.52 -5.16 -7.53
C PHE A 86 -2.48 -4.79 -6.04
N THR A 87 -1.80 -5.58 -5.22
CA THR A 87 -1.65 -5.30 -3.76
C THR A 87 -1.13 -3.89 -3.51
N PHE A 88 -0.30 -3.35 -4.41
CA PHE A 88 0.19 -1.98 -4.30
C PHE A 88 -0.92 -0.92 -4.39
N GLU A 89 -1.92 -1.13 -5.27
CA GLU A 89 -3.12 -0.26 -5.35
C GLU A 89 -3.89 -0.26 -4.03
N VAL A 90 -3.99 -1.43 -3.39
CA VAL A 90 -4.64 -1.56 -2.07
C VAL A 90 -3.85 -0.81 -1.00
N LEU A 91 -2.53 -1.03 -0.90
CA LEU A 91 -1.64 -0.35 0.05
C LEU A 91 -1.71 1.17 -0.08
N ARG A 92 -1.71 1.66 -1.32
CA ARG A 92 -1.84 3.08 -1.63
C ARG A 92 -3.17 3.65 -1.16
N SER A 93 -4.26 2.90 -1.37
CA SER A 93 -5.59 3.29 -0.94
C SER A 93 -5.71 3.30 0.58
N LEU A 94 -5.17 2.29 1.28
CA LEU A 94 -5.20 2.21 2.75
C LEU A 94 -4.64 3.48 3.43
N ARG A 95 -3.64 4.11 2.84
CA ARG A 95 -3.04 5.35 3.37
C ARG A 95 -3.99 6.53 3.50
N VAL A 96 -5.02 6.58 2.69
CA VAL A 96 -5.96 7.72 2.62
C VAL A 96 -7.34 7.38 3.18
N LEU A 97 -7.52 6.19 3.75
CA LEU A 97 -8.80 5.77 4.31
C LEU A 97 -8.97 6.25 5.76
N ASP A 98 -10.20 6.59 6.11
CA ASP A 98 -10.61 6.81 7.49
C ASP A 98 -11.14 5.52 8.12
N GLY A 99 -11.80 4.68 7.35
CA GLY A 99 -12.27 3.36 7.73
C GLY A 99 -12.38 2.45 6.52
N ALA A 100 -12.58 1.16 6.72
CA ALA A 100 -12.70 0.18 5.64
C ALA A 100 -13.89 -0.77 5.85
N VAL A 101 -14.50 -1.16 4.74
CA VAL A 101 -15.47 -2.26 4.66
C VAL A 101 -14.79 -3.42 3.96
N CYS A 102 -14.59 -4.52 4.69
CA CYS A 102 -14.08 -5.76 4.12
C CYS A 102 -15.26 -6.61 3.65
N ILE A 103 -15.29 -6.93 2.35
CA ILE A 103 -16.36 -7.76 1.76
C ILE A 103 -15.85 -9.18 1.60
N LEU A 104 -16.51 -10.13 2.27
CA LEU A 104 -16.20 -11.56 2.17
C LEU A 104 -17.23 -12.28 1.30
N ASP A 105 -16.77 -13.26 0.54
CA ASP A 105 -17.66 -14.18 -0.16
C ASP A 105 -18.15 -15.27 0.82
N GLY A 106 -19.44 -15.34 1.09
CA GLY A 106 -20.03 -16.34 1.99
C GLY A 106 -19.82 -17.80 1.56
N VAL A 107 -19.44 -18.04 0.30
CA VAL A 107 -19.08 -19.36 -0.21
C VAL A 107 -17.61 -19.68 0.02
N ALA A 108 -16.71 -18.72 -0.29
CA ALA A 108 -15.27 -18.88 -0.15
C ALA A 108 -14.77 -18.72 1.29
N GLY A 109 -15.43 -17.87 2.10
CA GLY A 109 -14.98 -17.54 3.46
C GLY A 109 -13.83 -16.51 3.48
N VAL A 110 -12.94 -16.62 4.45
CA VAL A 110 -11.76 -15.77 4.58
C VAL A 110 -10.64 -16.36 3.72
N GLU A 111 -10.26 -15.63 2.68
CA GLU A 111 -9.15 -16.02 1.79
C GLU A 111 -7.80 -15.44 2.25
N ALA A 112 -6.71 -16.04 1.81
CA ALA A 112 -5.33 -15.60 2.12
C ALA A 112 -5.07 -14.13 1.79
N GLN A 113 -5.58 -13.64 0.67
CA GLN A 113 -5.45 -12.25 0.28
C GLN A 113 -6.16 -11.32 1.29
N THR A 114 -7.30 -11.76 1.82
CA THR A 114 -8.03 -11.03 2.86
C THR A 114 -7.20 -10.88 4.14
N GLU A 115 -6.57 -11.95 4.61
CA GLU A 115 -5.71 -11.92 5.81
C GLU A 115 -4.56 -10.93 5.64
N LYS A 116 -3.90 -10.97 4.48
CA LYS A 116 -2.79 -10.08 4.17
C LYS A 116 -3.22 -8.60 4.17
N VAL A 117 -4.33 -8.29 3.48
CA VAL A 117 -4.88 -6.93 3.43
C VAL A 117 -5.37 -6.50 4.81
N TRP A 118 -5.98 -7.42 5.58
CA TRP A 118 -6.43 -7.16 6.94
C TRP A 118 -5.29 -6.78 7.87
N THR A 119 -4.18 -7.53 7.85
CA THR A 119 -2.97 -7.23 8.63
C THR A 119 -2.39 -5.88 8.23
N GLN A 120 -2.28 -5.60 6.93
CA GLN A 120 -1.80 -4.31 6.43
C GLN A 120 -2.68 -3.13 6.89
N ALA A 121 -4.01 -3.30 6.87
CA ALA A 121 -4.93 -2.28 7.40
C ALA A 121 -4.75 -2.09 8.92
N GLY A 122 -4.43 -3.17 9.65
CA GLY A 122 -4.09 -3.13 11.07
C GLY A 122 -2.86 -2.28 11.37
N THR A 123 -1.79 -2.43 10.58
CA THR A 123 -0.57 -1.63 10.70
C THR A 123 -0.82 -0.11 10.56
N TYR A 124 -1.83 0.27 9.78
CA TYR A 124 -2.25 1.67 9.65
C TYR A 124 -3.37 2.08 10.63
N HIS A 125 -3.71 1.23 11.60
CA HIS A 125 -4.79 1.46 12.58
C HIS A 125 -6.10 1.89 11.92
N ILE A 126 -6.47 1.25 10.79
CA ILE A 126 -7.71 1.56 10.08
C ILE A 126 -8.85 0.78 10.72
N PRO A 127 -9.88 1.43 11.26
CA PRO A 127 -11.10 0.78 11.74
C PRO A 127 -11.83 0.05 10.61
N ARG A 128 -12.27 -1.17 10.87
CA ARG A 128 -12.82 -2.07 9.84
C ARG A 128 -14.13 -2.71 10.30
N ILE A 129 -15.05 -2.86 9.35
CA ILE A 129 -16.27 -3.65 9.49
C ILE A 129 -16.30 -4.71 8.39
N ILE A 130 -16.96 -5.82 8.61
CA ILE A 130 -17.07 -6.93 7.66
C ILE A 130 -18.48 -7.06 7.14
N PHE A 131 -18.62 -7.26 5.83
CA PHE A 131 -19.87 -7.59 5.15
C PHE A 131 -19.74 -8.95 4.46
N VAL A 132 -20.45 -9.96 4.96
CA VAL A 132 -20.51 -11.28 4.35
C VAL A 132 -21.53 -11.24 3.22
N ASN A 133 -21.04 -11.30 1.99
CA ASN A 133 -21.80 -11.14 0.76
C ASN A 133 -22.09 -12.49 0.08
N LYS A 134 -22.91 -12.47 -0.95
CA LYS A 134 -23.30 -13.64 -1.78
C LYS A 134 -23.99 -14.76 -1.01
N LEU A 135 -24.70 -14.41 0.05
CA LEU A 135 -25.44 -15.38 0.84
C LEU A 135 -26.61 -16.03 0.09
N ASP A 136 -26.95 -15.52 -1.09
CA ASP A 136 -27.93 -16.09 -2.02
C ASP A 136 -27.39 -17.24 -2.90
N ARG A 137 -26.07 -17.53 -2.82
CA ARG A 137 -25.45 -18.59 -3.61
C ARG A 137 -25.52 -19.94 -2.91
N VAL A 138 -25.60 -21.01 -3.70
CA VAL A 138 -25.54 -22.39 -3.19
C VAL A 138 -24.16 -22.63 -2.56
N GLY A 139 -24.15 -23.18 -1.34
CA GLY A 139 -22.93 -23.43 -0.58
C GLY A 139 -22.44 -22.22 0.27
N ALA A 140 -23.20 -21.13 0.31
CA ALA A 140 -22.90 -20.03 1.23
C ALA A 140 -23.11 -20.50 2.67
N ALA A 141 -22.10 -20.26 3.54
CA ALA A 141 -22.05 -20.68 4.93
C ALA A 141 -21.64 -19.50 5.81
N PHE A 142 -22.63 -18.79 6.34
CA PHE A 142 -22.39 -17.61 7.19
C PHE A 142 -21.68 -17.98 8.49
N SER A 143 -22.15 -19.05 9.15
CA SER A 143 -21.58 -19.54 10.41
C SER A 143 -20.10 -19.92 10.28
N ARG A 144 -19.73 -20.65 9.22
CA ARG A 144 -18.34 -20.98 8.94
C ARG A 144 -17.52 -19.70 8.72
N THR A 145 -17.99 -18.78 7.91
CA THR A 145 -17.28 -17.51 7.62
C THR A 145 -17.05 -16.69 8.89
N VAL A 146 -18.05 -16.61 9.80
CA VAL A 146 -17.90 -15.90 11.08
C VAL A 146 -16.83 -16.55 11.97
N LYS A 147 -16.79 -17.88 12.04
CA LYS A 147 -15.73 -18.58 12.78
C LYS A 147 -14.34 -18.34 12.18
N GLU A 148 -14.24 -18.37 10.86
CA GLU A 148 -12.99 -18.03 10.15
C GLU A 148 -12.52 -16.60 10.42
N ILE A 149 -13.44 -15.62 10.51
CA ILE A 149 -13.11 -14.24 10.90
C ILE A 149 -12.40 -14.23 12.25
N GLY A 150 -12.96 -14.91 13.26
CA GLY A 150 -12.35 -14.95 14.58
C GLY A 150 -10.96 -15.57 14.60
N VAL A 151 -10.82 -16.74 13.95
CA VAL A 151 -9.59 -17.53 14.00
C VAL A 151 -8.49 -16.91 13.12
N ARG A 152 -8.83 -16.47 11.89
CA ARG A 152 -7.84 -16.05 10.87
C ARG A 152 -7.55 -14.55 10.90
N LEU A 153 -8.51 -13.72 11.31
CA LEU A 153 -8.32 -12.27 11.43
C LEU A 153 -8.01 -11.81 12.86
N HIS A 154 -7.92 -12.76 13.81
CA HIS A 154 -7.52 -12.54 15.20
C HIS A 154 -8.35 -11.46 15.92
N GLY A 155 -9.67 -11.46 15.72
CA GLY A 155 -10.56 -10.49 16.34
C GLY A 155 -11.94 -11.09 16.61
N TRP A 156 -12.59 -10.68 17.71
CA TRP A 156 -13.90 -11.16 18.11
C TRP A 156 -14.98 -10.69 17.14
N PRO A 157 -15.68 -11.59 16.42
CA PRO A 157 -16.74 -11.21 15.50
C PRO A 157 -17.99 -10.82 16.27
N ALA A 158 -18.33 -9.53 16.27
CA ALA A 158 -19.59 -9.00 16.78
C ALA A 158 -20.65 -9.11 15.68
N VAL A 159 -21.52 -10.13 15.78
CA VAL A 159 -22.56 -10.40 14.78
C VAL A 159 -23.69 -9.39 14.94
N CYS A 160 -23.67 -8.32 14.14
CA CYS A 160 -24.70 -7.27 14.14
C CYS A 160 -25.93 -7.68 13.32
N GLN A 161 -25.73 -8.51 12.29
CA GLN A 161 -26.80 -9.00 11.42
C GLN A 161 -26.66 -10.50 11.18
N ILE A 162 -27.80 -11.20 11.19
CA ILE A 162 -27.90 -12.61 10.86
C ILE A 162 -28.70 -12.81 9.57
N PRO A 163 -28.38 -13.82 8.73
CA PRO A 163 -29.13 -14.07 7.49
C PRO A 163 -30.52 -14.63 7.78
N TRP A 164 -31.51 -14.14 7.02
CA TRP A 164 -32.91 -14.65 7.08
C TRP A 164 -33.20 -15.52 5.86
N TRP A 165 -33.37 -16.80 6.12
CA TRP A 165 -33.70 -17.82 5.12
C TRP A 165 -35.22 -18.13 5.17
N LYS A 166 -35.87 -18.14 4.02
CA LYS A 166 -37.32 -18.46 3.96
C LYS A 166 -37.57 -19.86 4.53
N ASN A 167 -38.42 -19.97 5.52
CA ASN A 167 -38.73 -21.21 6.25
C ASN A 167 -37.47 -21.90 6.85
N GLY A 168 -36.42 -21.14 7.14
CA GLY A 168 -35.18 -21.62 7.77
C GLY A 168 -34.17 -22.32 6.85
N ASN A 169 -34.57 -22.75 5.65
CA ASN A 169 -33.70 -23.47 4.71
C ASN A 169 -33.96 -23.17 3.23
N GLY A 170 -34.79 -22.16 2.96
CA GLY A 170 -35.14 -21.75 1.59
C GLY A 170 -34.21 -20.65 1.05
N ASP A 171 -34.79 -19.82 0.17
CA ASP A 171 -34.07 -18.68 -0.42
C ASP A 171 -33.70 -17.65 0.64
N PHE A 172 -32.55 -17.00 0.43
CA PHE A 172 -32.12 -15.84 1.22
C PHE A 172 -33.02 -14.63 0.88
N VAL A 173 -33.76 -14.15 1.85
CA VAL A 173 -34.81 -13.13 1.64
C VAL A 173 -34.56 -11.83 2.41
N GLY A 174 -33.74 -11.85 3.44
CA GLY A 174 -33.53 -10.68 4.28
C GLY A 174 -32.51 -10.90 5.38
N VAL A 175 -32.47 -10.00 6.35
CA VAL A 175 -31.54 -10.06 7.49
C VAL A 175 -32.26 -9.75 8.79
N GLY A 176 -31.80 -10.37 9.88
CA GLY A 176 -32.17 -10.03 11.26
C GLY A 176 -31.16 -9.06 11.84
N ASP A 177 -31.61 -7.95 12.36
CA ASP A 177 -30.81 -6.90 12.99
C ASP A 177 -30.78 -7.15 14.51
N ALA A 178 -29.63 -7.65 15.00
CA ALA A 178 -29.41 -7.89 16.42
C ALA A 178 -29.28 -6.60 17.23
N VAL A 179 -28.87 -5.49 16.60
CA VAL A 179 -28.72 -4.20 17.26
C VAL A 179 -30.06 -3.54 17.58
N ASN A 180 -31.04 -3.60 16.66
CA ASN A 180 -32.34 -2.97 16.84
C ASN A 180 -33.48 -3.96 17.05
N LEU A 181 -33.21 -5.26 17.21
CA LEU A 181 -34.18 -6.33 17.47
C LEU A 181 -35.32 -6.37 16.44
N ARG A 182 -34.97 -6.37 15.15
CA ARG A 182 -35.95 -6.37 14.05
C ARG A 182 -35.50 -7.27 12.90
N GLY A 183 -36.45 -7.76 12.14
CA GLY A 183 -36.19 -8.41 10.86
C GLY A 183 -36.40 -7.44 9.70
N MET A 184 -35.59 -7.52 8.70
CA MET A 184 -35.68 -6.72 7.48
C MET A 184 -35.82 -7.65 6.28
N LEU A 185 -36.92 -7.49 5.54
CA LEU A 185 -37.29 -8.30 4.37
C LEU A 185 -37.24 -7.45 3.11
N TRP A 186 -36.61 -7.93 2.04
CA TRP A 186 -36.60 -7.29 0.74
C TRP A 186 -37.59 -7.98 -0.20
N GLN A 187 -38.30 -7.18 -1.01
CA GLN A 187 -39.21 -7.72 -1.99
C GLN A 187 -38.44 -8.42 -3.12
N ALA A 188 -38.78 -9.68 -3.40
CA ALA A 188 -38.14 -10.45 -4.45
C ALA A 188 -38.35 -9.82 -5.84
N GLY A 189 -37.29 -9.65 -6.62
CA GLY A 189 -37.31 -9.04 -7.96
C GLY A 189 -37.45 -7.52 -7.96
N GLY A 190 -37.49 -6.87 -6.80
CA GLY A 190 -37.48 -5.41 -6.67
C GLY A 190 -36.08 -4.80 -6.88
N ASP A 191 -36.03 -3.46 -6.96
CA ASP A 191 -34.78 -2.69 -7.02
C ASP A 191 -34.09 -2.53 -5.65
N GLY A 192 -34.60 -3.19 -4.60
CA GLY A 192 -34.07 -3.19 -3.24
C GLY A 192 -34.35 -1.93 -2.41
N ARG A 193 -35.17 -1.01 -2.92
CA ARG A 193 -35.57 0.20 -2.15
C ARG A 193 -36.62 -0.10 -1.09
N ASP A 194 -37.56 -1.00 -1.38
CA ASP A 194 -38.63 -1.35 -0.48
C ASP A 194 -38.17 -2.39 0.54
N ILE A 195 -37.95 -1.93 1.76
CA ILE A 195 -37.57 -2.75 2.90
C ILE A 195 -38.73 -2.79 3.87
N GLN A 196 -39.21 -3.99 4.17
CA GLN A 196 -40.22 -4.22 5.20
C GLN A 196 -39.54 -4.58 6.51
N ALA A 197 -39.72 -3.77 7.54
CA ALA A 197 -39.15 -4.01 8.86
C ALA A 197 -40.22 -4.57 9.78
N PHE A 198 -39.91 -5.66 10.48
CA PHE A 198 -40.75 -6.36 11.42
C PHE A 198 -40.14 -6.33 12.81
N GLY A 199 -40.85 -5.86 13.82
CA GLY A 199 -40.42 -6.00 15.21
C GLY A 199 -40.47 -7.45 15.72
N LEU A 200 -39.82 -7.72 16.87
CA LEU A 200 -39.78 -9.08 17.45
C LEU A 200 -41.17 -9.70 17.67
N GLU A 201 -42.18 -8.91 18.11
CA GLU A 201 -43.50 -9.38 18.31
C GLU A 201 -44.22 -9.85 17.02
N GLU A 202 -43.99 -9.15 15.93
CA GLU A 202 -44.51 -9.50 14.60
C GLU A 202 -43.78 -10.72 14.03
N LEU A 203 -42.44 -10.75 14.19
CA LEU A 203 -41.61 -11.89 13.79
C LEU A 203 -41.98 -13.17 14.54
N SER A 204 -42.24 -13.08 15.84
CA SER A 204 -42.65 -14.25 16.63
C SER A 204 -43.96 -14.89 16.14
N LYS A 205 -44.79 -14.12 15.43
CA LYS A 205 -46.03 -14.64 14.82
C LYS A 205 -45.77 -15.24 13.42
N THR A 206 -44.73 -14.75 12.71
CA THR A 206 -44.49 -15.12 11.33
C THR A 206 -43.38 -16.20 11.22
N ASP A 207 -42.31 -16.06 12.00
CA ASP A 207 -41.15 -16.97 12.06
C ASP A 207 -40.54 -16.93 13.47
N GLU A 208 -41.14 -17.72 14.39
CA GLU A 208 -40.73 -17.76 15.80
C GLU A 208 -39.27 -18.17 15.96
N LYS A 209 -38.80 -19.13 15.15
CA LYS A 209 -37.42 -19.61 15.23
C LYS A 209 -36.42 -18.51 14.88
N PHE A 210 -36.73 -17.71 13.86
CA PHE A 210 -35.88 -16.62 13.47
C PHE A 210 -35.87 -15.48 14.51
N ALA A 211 -37.01 -15.17 15.12
CA ALA A 211 -37.11 -14.22 16.22
C ALA A 211 -36.23 -14.65 17.41
N GLU A 212 -36.24 -15.96 17.76
CA GLU A 212 -35.38 -16.50 18.81
C GLU A 212 -33.90 -16.41 18.47
N GLU A 213 -33.49 -16.63 17.20
CA GLU A 213 -32.12 -16.47 16.79
C GLU A 213 -31.65 -15.00 16.86
N ILE A 214 -32.53 -14.02 16.56
CA ILE A 214 -32.18 -12.59 16.74
C ILE A 214 -31.94 -12.29 18.23
N LYS A 215 -32.72 -12.85 19.15
CA LYS A 215 -32.49 -12.68 20.59
C LYS A 215 -31.17 -13.29 21.03
N LYS A 216 -30.83 -14.51 20.58
CA LYS A 216 -29.52 -15.12 20.88
C LYS A 216 -28.35 -14.29 20.32
N ALA A 217 -28.48 -13.79 19.08
CA ALA A 217 -27.47 -12.90 18.49
C ALA A 217 -27.29 -11.63 19.33
N ARG A 218 -28.38 -11.07 19.84
CA ARG A 218 -28.37 -9.91 20.73
C ARG A 218 -27.63 -10.19 22.04
N VAL A 219 -27.95 -11.31 22.71
CA VAL A 219 -27.27 -11.71 23.95
C VAL A 219 -25.78 -11.82 23.72
N ALA A 220 -25.36 -12.59 22.71
CA ALA A 220 -23.93 -12.76 22.39
C ALA A 220 -23.25 -11.43 22.01
N LEU A 221 -23.95 -10.53 21.31
CA LEU A 221 -23.42 -9.21 20.97
C LEU A 221 -23.16 -8.36 22.23
N VAL A 222 -24.09 -8.33 23.17
CA VAL A 222 -23.93 -7.58 24.43
C VAL A 222 -22.82 -8.19 25.29
N GLU A 223 -22.70 -9.51 25.36
CA GLU A 223 -21.63 -10.21 26.10
C GLU A 223 -20.25 -9.81 25.56
N ILE A 224 -20.03 -9.90 24.23
CA ILE A 224 -18.76 -9.48 23.60
C ILE A 224 -18.48 -8.00 23.88
N LEU A 225 -19.47 -7.13 23.79
CA LEU A 225 -19.28 -5.71 24.05
C LEU A 225 -18.94 -5.43 25.51
N SER A 226 -19.55 -6.16 26.45
CA SER A 226 -19.28 -6.03 27.88
C SER A 226 -17.87 -6.49 28.26
N GLU A 227 -17.27 -7.41 27.49
CA GLU A 227 -15.86 -7.80 27.69
C GLU A 227 -14.84 -6.72 27.23
N HIS A 228 -15.26 -5.80 26.34
CA HIS A 228 -14.35 -4.87 25.69
C HIS A 228 -14.70 -3.39 25.89
N ASP A 229 -15.82 -3.07 26.57
CA ASP A 229 -16.28 -1.71 26.81
C ASP A 229 -16.93 -1.56 28.18
N ASP A 230 -16.24 -0.90 29.11
CA ASP A 230 -16.68 -0.67 30.48
C ASP A 230 -18.03 0.07 30.55
N VAL A 231 -18.31 0.97 29.61
CA VAL A 231 -19.59 1.70 29.56
C VAL A 231 -20.74 0.75 29.19
N MET A 232 -20.48 -0.30 28.42
CA MET A 232 -21.50 -1.33 28.16
C MET A 232 -21.83 -2.13 29.40
N VAL A 233 -20.85 -2.42 30.25
CA VAL A 233 -21.08 -3.06 31.56
C VAL A 233 -21.96 -2.18 32.46
N GLU A 234 -21.70 -0.87 32.48
CA GLU A 234 -22.56 0.07 33.23
C GLU A 234 -24.02 0.00 32.74
N HIS A 235 -24.22 0.09 31.42
CA HIS A 235 -25.57 -0.01 30.85
C HIS A 235 -26.22 -1.38 31.12
N PHE A 236 -25.46 -2.47 31.08
CA PHE A 236 -25.99 -3.80 31.38
C PHE A 236 -26.48 -3.92 32.83
N LEU A 237 -25.74 -3.34 33.77
CA LEU A 237 -26.13 -3.29 35.17
C LEU A 237 -27.29 -2.33 35.44
N GLU A 238 -27.38 -1.20 34.72
CA GLU A 238 -28.53 -0.26 34.82
C GLU A 238 -29.85 -0.89 34.37
N HIS A 239 -29.82 -1.89 33.48
CA HIS A 239 -30.97 -2.60 32.96
C HIS A 239 -31.20 -3.96 33.64
N ASP A 240 -30.81 -4.12 34.89
CA ASP A 240 -31.03 -5.34 35.70
C ASP A 240 -30.49 -6.61 35.02
N GLU A 241 -29.35 -6.52 34.32
CA GLU A 241 -28.71 -7.62 33.57
C GLU A 241 -29.56 -8.18 32.40
N ASP A 242 -30.54 -7.41 31.91
CA ASP A 242 -31.37 -7.80 30.76
C ASP A 242 -30.71 -7.30 29.44
N HIS A 243 -30.14 -8.23 28.68
CA HIS A 243 -29.53 -7.98 27.38
C HIS A 243 -30.50 -7.40 26.34
N LEU A 244 -31.80 -7.67 26.48
CA LEU A 244 -32.81 -7.21 25.53
C LEU A 244 -33.33 -5.81 25.85
N ALA A 245 -33.16 -5.36 27.08
CA ALA A 245 -33.64 -4.05 27.55
C ALA A 245 -32.72 -2.90 27.09
N ILE A 246 -31.43 -3.16 26.82
CA ILE A 246 -30.47 -2.17 26.36
C ILE A 246 -30.90 -1.62 24.99
N SER A 247 -30.90 -0.31 24.81
CA SER A 247 -31.31 0.31 23.55
C SER A 247 -30.35 0.06 22.41
N GLY A 248 -30.85 0.00 21.18
CA GLY A 248 -29.99 -0.16 19.99
C GLY A 248 -28.98 0.97 19.82
N LEU A 249 -29.31 2.19 20.29
CA LEU A 249 -28.40 3.33 20.26
C LEU A 249 -27.21 3.14 21.22
N GLN A 250 -27.42 2.65 22.44
CA GLN A 250 -26.34 2.37 23.40
C GLN A 250 -25.40 1.28 22.85
N ILE A 251 -25.95 0.24 22.20
CA ILE A 251 -25.12 -0.78 21.53
C ILE A 251 -24.34 -0.19 20.36
N MET A 252 -24.95 0.63 19.53
CA MET A 252 -24.25 1.26 18.40
C MET A 252 -23.10 2.16 18.88
N GLN A 253 -23.30 2.88 19.98
CA GLN A 253 -22.27 3.69 20.60
C GLN A 253 -21.11 2.85 21.17
N SER A 254 -21.42 1.73 21.82
CA SER A 254 -20.44 0.78 22.30
C SER A 254 -19.66 0.14 21.14
N LEU A 255 -20.35 -0.37 20.11
CA LEU A 255 -19.73 -0.88 18.89
C LEU A 255 -18.75 0.15 18.30
N ARG A 256 -19.15 1.42 18.26
CA ARG A 256 -18.27 2.48 17.75
C ARG A 256 -17.02 2.63 18.61
N ARG A 257 -17.15 2.66 19.95
CA ARG A 257 -16.00 2.79 20.86
C ARG A 257 -15.01 1.64 20.66
N VAL A 258 -15.47 0.40 20.59
CA VAL A 258 -14.60 -0.77 20.42
C VAL A 258 -13.99 -0.85 19.01
N VAL A 259 -14.69 -0.40 17.97
CA VAL A 259 -14.17 -0.33 16.60
C VAL A 259 -13.04 0.69 16.46
N LEU A 260 -13.10 1.81 17.18
CA LEU A 260 -12.11 2.87 17.16
C LEU A 260 -10.88 2.59 18.04
N GLN A 261 -10.88 1.50 18.82
CA GLN A 261 -9.71 1.09 19.60
C GLN A 261 -8.56 0.63 18.67
N ALA A 262 -7.33 0.88 19.07
CA ALA A 262 -6.14 0.41 18.38
C ALA A 262 -5.25 -0.39 19.36
N PRO A 263 -5.00 -1.68 19.11
CA PRO A 263 -5.50 -2.51 18.01
C PRO A 263 -7.00 -2.83 18.12
N GLN A 264 -7.67 -2.97 16.97
CA GLN A 264 -9.08 -3.33 16.93
C GLN A 264 -9.28 -4.80 17.31
N LYS A 265 -9.91 -5.05 18.46
CA LYS A 265 -10.16 -6.40 18.99
C LYS A 265 -11.54 -6.95 18.59
N VAL A 266 -12.55 -6.09 18.40
CA VAL A 266 -13.92 -6.45 18.06
C VAL A 266 -14.22 -6.05 16.62
N ILE A 267 -14.79 -6.98 15.86
CA ILE A 267 -15.07 -6.85 14.42
C ILE A 267 -16.57 -6.93 14.18
N PRO A 268 -17.27 -5.82 13.86
CA PRO A 268 -18.68 -5.87 13.48
C PRO A 268 -18.89 -6.63 12.18
N VAL A 269 -19.83 -7.58 12.18
CA VAL A 269 -20.16 -8.44 11.04
C VAL A 269 -21.59 -8.21 10.59
N PHE A 270 -21.75 -7.95 9.30
CA PHE A 270 -23.00 -7.72 8.61
C PHE A 270 -23.24 -8.78 7.54
N ALA A 271 -24.51 -9.03 7.20
CA ALA A 271 -24.90 -10.07 6.26
C ALA A 271 -25.67 -9.49 5.06
N GLY A 272 -25.49 -10.07 3.85
CA GLY A 272 -26.26 -9.66 2.69
C GLY A 272 -25.96 -10.39 1.40
N ALA A 273 -26.64 -9.95 0.33
CA ALA A 273 -26.45 -10.40 -1.04
C ALA A 273 -26.60 -9.20 -1.97
N SER A 274 -25.46 -8.55 -2.26
CA SER A 274 -25.43 -7.31 -3.03
C SER A 274 -26.02 -7.44 -4.44
N PHE A 275 -25.90 -8.63 -5.06
CA PHE A 275 -26.50 -8.91 -6.37
C PHE A 275 -28.04 -8.90 -6.32
N ARG A 276 -28.63 -9.33 -5.22
CA ARG A 276 -30.08 -9.23 -4.96
C ARG A 276 -30.48 -7.93 -4.26
N ASN A 277 -29.54 -7.01 -4.05
CA ASN A 277 -29.76 -5.73 -3.37
C ASN A 277 -30.12 -5.85 -1.87
N ILE A 278 -29.85 -6.99 -1.23
CA ILE A 278 -30.16 -7.25 0.18
C ILE A 278 -28.99 -6.82 1.07
N GLY A 279 -29.27 -6.05 2.13
CA GLY A 279 -28.33 -5.66 3.19
C GLY A 279 -27.49 -4.42 2.89
N VAL A 280 -27.62 -3.79 1.71
CA VAL A 280 -26.73 -2.67 1.27
C VAL A 280 -27.02 -1.37 2.03
N GLN A 281 -28.29 -1.00 2.25
CA GLN A 281 -28.65 0.22 2.97
C GLN A 281 -28.25 0.16 4.45
N PRO A 282 -28.55 -0.91 5.20
CA PRO A 282 -28.09 -1.06 6.58
C PRO A 282 -26.57 -1.05 6.72
N LEU A 283 -25.83 -1.56 5.72
CA LEU A 283 -24.37 -1.45 5.69
C LEU A 283 -23.93 0.01 5.56
N LEU A 284 -24.56 0.81 4.70
CA LEU A 284 -24.24 2.23 4.55
C LEU A 284 -24.55 3.03 5.83
N ASP A 285 -25.65 2.71 6.52
CA ASP A 285 -25.95 3.28 7.84
C ASP A 285 -24.84 2.94 8.84
N SER A 286 -24.40 1.69 8.87
CA SER A 286 -23.31 1.23 9.74
C SER A 286 -21.94 1.86 9.41
N VAL A 287 -21.67 2.16 8.15
CA VAL A 287 -20.46 2.92 7.73
C VAL A 287 -20.45 4.29 8.39
N VAL A 288 -21.59 5.00 8.37
CA VAL A 288 -21.72 6.34 9.00
C VAL A 288 -21.66 6.25 10.51
N ASP A 289 -22.35 5.27 11.09
CA ASP A 289 -22.49 5.15 12.54
C ASP A 289 -21.21 4.63 13.22
N LEU A 290 -20.46 3.72 12.60
CA LEU A 290 -19.35 3.02 13.23
C LEU A 290 -17.98 3.55 12.83
N LEU A 291 -17.78 3.94 11.55
CA LEU A 291 -16.47 4.34 11.08
C LEU A 291 -16.17 5.83 11.39
N PRO A 292 -14.89 6.20 11.59
CA PRO A 292 -14.53 7.55 11.98
C PRO A 292 -14.60 8.54 10.83
N SER A 293 -14.80 9.81 11.18
CA SER A 293 -14.55 10.94 10.29
C SER A 293 -13.04 11.28 10.22
N PRO A 294 -12.61 12.09 9.24
CA PRO A 294 -11.22 12.54 9.17
C PRO A 294 -10.70 13.22 10.43
N LEU A 295 -11.57 13.85 11.22
CA LEU A 295 -11.21 14.54 12.47
C LEU A 295 -10.96 13.60 13.65
N GLU A 296 -11.49 12.38 13.59
CA GLU A 296 -11.36 11.34 14.63
C GLU A 296 -10.19 10.40 14.37
N ARG A 297 -9.55 10.53 13.20
CA ARG A 297 -8.39 9.72 12.83
C ARG A 297 -7.13 10.22 13.54
N PRO A 298 -6.18 9.30 13.85
CA PRO A 298 -4.84 9.69 14.25
C PRO A 298 -4.21 10.62 13.23
N ASP A 299 -3.42 11.57 13.71
CA ASP A 299 -2.77 12.56 12.87
C ASP A 299 -1.72 11.90 11.95
N PRO A 300 -1.59 12.31 10.67
CA PRO A 300 -0.67 11.68 9.75
C PRO A 300 0.78 11.87 10.16
N GLU A 301 1.54 10.80 10.06
CA GLU A 301 2.99 10.84 10.24
C GLU A 301 3.64 11.60 9.08
N ILE A 302 4.55 12.49 9.43
CA ILE A 302 5.34 13.27 8.49
C ILE A 302 6.84 13.06 8.73
N SER A 303 7.61 13.29 7.69
CA SER A 303 9.07 13.39 7.76
C SER A 303 9.50 14.79 7.35
N ILE A 304 10.35 15.42 8.14
CA ILE A 304 11.00 16.71 7.84
C ILE A 304 12.49 16.53 8.10
N SER A 305 13.32 16.79 7.10
CA SER A 305 14.78 16.63 7.21
C SER A 305 15.20 15.29 7.82
N ASN A 306 14.54 14.19 7.43
CA ASN A 306 14.72 12.82 7.95
C ASN A 306 14.32 12.59 9.42
N GLN A 307 13.63 13.53 10.05
CA GLN A 307 13.05 13.34 11.38
C GLN A 307 11.55 13.02 11.25
N SER A 308 11.10 11.94 11.88
CA SER A 308 9.69 11.59 11.94
C SER A 308 8.96 12.41 13.01
N SER A 309 7.77 12.92 12.67
CA SER A 309 6.89 13.67 13.56
C SER A 309 5.45 13.49 13.12
N THR A 310 4.49 14.14 13.78
CA THR A 310 3.11 14.22 13.32
C THR A 310 2.77 15.63 12.85
N LEU A 311 1.81 15.72 11.92
CA LEU A 311 1.42 17.01 11.34
C LEU A 311 0.84 17.95 12.40
N ALA A 312 0.03 17.46 13.34
CA ALA A 312 -0.51 18.26 14.43
C ALA A 312 0.56 18.76 15.40
N THR A 313 1.55 17.94 15.73
CA THR A 313 2.69 18.35 16.55
C THR A 313 3.43 19.52 15.91
N LEU A 314 3.65 19.47 14.61
CA LEU A 314 4.25 20.54 13.83
C LEU A 314 3.40 21.82 13.86
N LEU A 315 2.10 21.71 13.61
CA LEU A 315 1.18 22.86 13.59
C LEU A 315 1.00 23.48 14.99
N ASN A 316 0.91 22.66 16.04
CA ASN A 316 0.77 23.12 17.43
C ASN A 316 2.04 23.80 17.95
N ALA A 317 3.21 23.29 17.62
CA ALA A 317 4.48 23.94 17.91
C ALA A 317 4.57 25.35 17.28
N ALA A 318 4.04 25.49 16.07
CA ALA A 318 3.95 26.78 15.39
C ALA A 318 2.95 27.75 16.06
N ALA A 319 1.84 27.25 16.60
CA ALA A 319 0.82 28.06 17.28
C ALA A 319 1.30 28.53 18.65
N ALA A 320 2.05 27.70 19.38
CA ALA A 320 2.51 28.00 20.75
C ALA A 320 3.64 29.04 20.85
N THR A 321 4.31 29.37 19.73
CA THR A 321 5.38 30.39 19.73
C THR A 321 4.80 31.80 19.74
N PRO A 322 4.92 32.61 20.83
CA PRO A 322 4.38 33.96 20.88
C PRO A 322 5.09 34.83 19.85
N THR A 323 4.32 35.64 19.14
CA THR A 323 4.80 36.66 18.20
C THR A 323 5.60 37.72 18.99
N ARG A 324 6.88 37.52 19.16
CA ARG A 324 7.76 38.53 19.73
C ARG A 324 7.98 39.64 18.69
N THR A 325 7.20 40.72 18.82
CA THR A 325 7.46 42.01 18.18
C THR A 325 8.65 42.67 18.85
N THR A 326 9.86 42.22 18.56
CA THR A 326 11.07 42.98 18.93
C THR A 326 11.96 43.07 17.69
N LYS A 327 12.35 44.33 17.41
CA LYS A 327 13.25 44.71 16.30
C LYS A 327 14.51 43.81 16.25
N PRO A 328 15.01 43.46 15.08
CA PRO A 328 16.15 42.55 14.94
C PRO A 328 17.42 43.16 15.52
N SER A 329 17.93 42.64 16.62
CA SER A 329 19.31 42.87 17.06
C SER A 329 20.20 41.89 16.30
N LYS A 330 21.22 42.46 15.63
CA LYS A 330 22.27 41.69 14.95
C LYS A 330 23.03 40.83 15.94
N LYS A 331 23.23 39.55 15.57
CA LYS A 331 24.12 38.53 16.08
C LYS A 331 23.53 37.57 17.12
N GLN A 332 22.99 36.46 16.58
CA GLN A 332 23.27 35.08 17.00
C GLN A 332 22.69 34.11 15.93
N PRO A 333 23.37 33.06 15.48
CA PRO A 333 22.78 32.07 14.59
C PRO A 333 21.68 31.37 15.38
N LYS A 334 20.44 31.43 14.89
CA LYS A 334 19.34 30.62 15.42
C LYS A 334 19.59 29.17 15.09
N SER A 335 19.32 28.27 16.01
CA SER A 335 19.35 26.83 15.74
C SER A 335 18.31 26.49 14.68
N ASP A 336 18.62 25.55 13.79
CA ASP A 336 17.77 25.17 12.66
C ASP A 336 16.33 24.76 13.09
N GLY A 337 16.15 24.24 14.29
CA GLY A 337 14.85 23.90 14.86
C GLY A 337 13.95 25.08 15.19
N GLU A 338 14.49 26.25 15.63
CA GLU A 338 13.69 27.48 15.91
C GLU A 338 13.25 28.18 14.62
N LEU A 339 14.01 28.07 13.54
CA LEU A 339 13.66 28.59 12.21
C LEU A 339 12.51 27.79 11.59
N ALA A 340 12.53 26.47 11.69
CA ALA A 340 11.48 25.59 11.17
C ALA A 340 10.11 25.91 11.81
N VAL A 341 10.03 26.11 13.10
CA VAL A 341 8.78 26.37 13.84
C VAL A 341 8.17 27.74 13.46
N ALA A 342 8.99 28.77 13.23
CA ALA A 342 8.49 30.11 12.88
C ALA A 342 7.86 30.16 11.47
N GLU A 343 8.27 29.29 10.56
CA GLU A 343 7.84 29.29 9.15
C GLU A 343 6.63 28.40 8.88
N VAL A 344 6.34 27.41 9.73
CA VAL A 344 5.13 26.59 9.66
C VAL A 344 3.85 27.43 9.71
N LYS A 345 3.87 28.63 10.31
CA LYS A 345 2.75 29.60 10.29
C LYS A 345 2.35 30.03 8.88
N ASN A 346 3.21 29.85 7.90
CA ASN A 346 2.94 30.17 6.50
C ASN A 346 2.42 28.95 5.70
N LEU A 347 2.31 27.78 6.31
CA LEU A 347 1.71 26.60 5.71
C LEU A 347 0.19 26.74 5.69
N ASN A 348 -0.39 26.95 4.52
CA ASN A 348 -1.84 27.11 4.35
C ASN A 348 -2.55 25.78 4.13
N ALA A 349 -1.93 24.82 3.46
CA ALA A 349 -2.47 23.49 3.28
C ALA A 349 -1.38 22.45 3.07
N CYS A 350 -1.69 21.22 3.49
CA CYS A 350 -0.88 20.01 3.22
C CYS A 350 -1.79 18.93 2.67
N ALA A 351 -1.40 18.31 1.54
CA ALA A 351 -2.17 17.29 0.85
C ALA A 351 -1.26 16.20 0.28
N LEU A 352 -1.80 14.99 0.15
CA LEU A 352 -1.16 13.86 -0.50
C LEU A 352 -1.80 13.62 -1.87
N ALA A 353 -1.01 13.57 -2.93
CA ALA A 353 -1.42 13.09 -4.25
C ALA A 353 -1.41 11.56 -4.22
N PHE A 354 -2.54 10.93 -3.92
CA PHE A 354 -2.58 9.48 -3.74
C PHE A 354 -2.88 8.69 -5.02
N LYS A 355 -3.36 9.36 -6.06
CA LYS A 355 -3.64 8.74 -7.35
C LYS A 355 -3.51 9.73 -8.49
N VAL A 356 -2.88 9.30 -9.58
CA VAL A 356 -2.82 10.04 -10.85
C VAL A 356 -3.44 9.17 -11.94
N VAL A 357 -4.30 9.74 -12.77
CA VAL A 357 -4.98 9.05 -13.88
C VAL A 357 -4.95 9.94 -15.12
N ASN A 358 -4.68 9.37 -16.28
CA ASN A 358 -4.82 10.05 -17.55
C ASN A 358 -6.20 9.77 -18.16
N ASP A 359 -7.08 10.76 -18.12
CA ASP A 359 -8.41 10.70 -18.75
C ASP A 359 -8.30 11.18 -20.21
N ALA A 360 -8.84 10.40 -21.14
CA ALA A 360 -8.76 10.71 -22.58
C ALA A 360 -9.42 12.05 -22.96
N LYS A 361 -10.39 12.55 -22.16
CA LYS A 361 -11.13 13.80 -22.41
C LYS A 361 -10.59 14.98 -21.60
N ARG A 362 -10.14 14.73 -20.36
CA ARG A 362 -9.78 15.75 -19.37
C ARG A 362 -8.27 15.88 -19.15
N GLY A 363 -7.49 14.99 -19.74
CA GLY A 363 -6.04 14.91 -19.53
C GLY A 363 -5.68 14.34 -18.14
N VAL A 364 -4.54 14.72 -17.60
CA VAL A 364 -4.05 14.19 -16.31
C VAL A 364 -4.87 14.74 -15.15
N LEU A 365 -5.44 13.83 -14.38
CA LEU A 365 -6.22 14.04 -13.17
C LEU A 365 -5.38 13.60 -11.97
N VAL A 366 -5.11 14.51 -11.03
CA VAL A 366 -4.38 14.21 -9.79
C VAL A 366 -5.37 14.20 -8.64
N TYR A 367 -5.63 13.04 -8.06
CA TYR A 367 -6.47 12.88 -6.89
C TYR A 367 -5.68 13.21 -5.64
N VAL A 368 -6.19 14.12 -4.83
CA VAL A 368 -5.55 14.58 -3.61
C VAL A 368 -6.46 14.42 -2.41
N ARG A 369 -5.87 14.03 -1.27
CA ARG A 369 -6.48 14.13 0.05
C ARG A 369 -5.82 15.29 0.80
N VAL A 370 -6.62 16.25 1.24
CA VAL A 370 -6.14 17.38 2.04
C VAL A 370 -6.17 17.00 3.52
N TYR A 371 -5.02 17.06 4.19
CA TYR A 371 -4.91 16.76 5.63
C TYR A 371 -5.02 18.01 6.51
N SER A 372 -4.53 19.15 6.06
CA SER A 372 -4.68 20.41 6.78
C SER A 372 -4.96 21.56 5.83
N GLY A 373 -5.73 22.56 6.31
CA GLY A 373 -6.04 23.76 5.56
C GLY A 373 -6.97 23.57 4.37
N SER A 374 -6.83 24.40 3.34
CA SER A 374 -7.59 24.31 2.10
C SER A 374 -6.75 24.64 0.87
N ILE A 375 -7.03 23.96 -0.22
CA ILE A 375 -6.48 24.25 -1.54
C ILE A 375 -7.54 25.00 -2.33
N ASP A 376 -7.25 26.26 -2.67
CA ASP A 376 -8.15 27.12 -3.44
C ASP A 376 -7.83 27.05 -4.95
N ARG A 377 -8.82 27.34 -5.76
CA ARG A 377 -8.66 27.42 -7.21
C ARG A 377 -7.59 28.44 -7.59
N GLY A 378 -6.64 28.02 -8.41
CA GLY A 378 -5.53 28.88 -8.83
C GLY A 378 -4.38 29.00 -7.85
N ALA A 379 -4.43 28.28 -6.70
CA ALA A 379 -3.34 28.25 -5.72
C ALA A 379 -2.05 27.72 -6.36
N THR A 380 -0.92 28.25 -5.89
CA THR A 380 0.41 27.69 -6.20
C THR A 380 0.70 26.57 -5.21
N LEU A 381 0.92 25.38 -5.73
CA LEU A 381 1.29 24.18 -4.99
C LEU A 381 2.78 23.95 -5.10
N TYR A 382 3.43 23.59 -4.03
CA TYR A 382 4.81 23.13 -4.02
C TYR A 382 4.84 21.62 -3.81
N ASN A 383 5.44 20.92 -4.75
CA ASN A 383 5.70 19.48 -4.66
C ASN A 383 7.04 19.28 -3.96
N THR A 384 7.01 18.80 -2.72
CA THR A 384 8.20 18.66 -1.88
C THR A 384 9.10 17.51 -2.33
N ASN A 385 8.54 16.46 -2.95
CA ASN A 385 9.30 15.33 -3.47
C ASN A 385 10.13 15.71 -4.70
N LEU A 386 9.59 16.59 -5.55
CA LEU A 386 10.23 17.02 -6.80
C LEU A 386 10.89 18.39 -6.69
N SER A 387 10.72 19.09 -5.58
CA SER A 387 11.20 20.47 -5.36
C SER A 387 10.74 21.44 -6.45
N LEU A 388 9.48 21.32 -6.89
CA LEU A 388 8.89 22.09 -7.97
C LEU A 388 7.57 22.73 -7.55
N ALA A 389 7.33 23.99 -8.03
CA ALA A 389 6.06 24.66 -7.84
C ALA A 389 5.18 24.55 -9.11
N GLU A 390 3.90 24.20 -8.93
CA GLU A 390 2.91 24.10 -9.99
C GLU A 390 1.64 24.85 -9.58
N ARG A 391 0.86 25.29 -10.56
CA ARG A 391 -0.42 25.98 -10.31
C ARG A 391 -1.57 24.99 -10.43
N ALA A 392 -2.56 25.08 -9.52
CA ALA A 392 -3.82 24.31 -9.56
C ALA A 392 -4.92 25.10 -10.32
N PRO A 393 -5.05 25.02 -11.64
CA PRO A 393 -5.94 25.88 -12.40
C PRO A 393 -7.42 25.55 -12.18
N ARG A 394 -7.73 24.27 -11.97
CA ARG A 394 -9.11 23.79 -11.78
C ARG A 394 -9.14 22.72 -10.72
N LEU A 395 -10.14 22.77 -9.86
CA LEU A 395 -10.43 21.80 -8.82
C LEU A 395 -11.76 21.14 -9.13
N LEU A 396 -11.81 19.81 -9.00
CA LEU A 396 -12.99 19.01 -9.28
C LEU A 396 -13.34 18.11 -8.08
N LYS A 397 -14.62 17.83 -7.90
CA LYS A 397 -15.11 16.68 -7.14
C LYS A 397 -15.74 15.67 -8.10
N MET A 398 -15.46 14.40 -7.89
CA MET A 398 -15.94 13.32 -8.73
C MET A 398 -17.19 12.69 -8.12
N TYR A 399 -18.31 12.79 -8.82
CA TYR A 399 -19.57 12.13 -8.51
C TYR A 399 -19.82 11.07 -9.58
N ALA A 400 -19.40 9.85 -9.35
CA ALA A 400 -19.35 8.79 -10.37
C ALA A 400 -18.57 9.25 -11.64
N ASN A 401 -19.22 9.30 -12.79
CA ASN A 401 -18.62 9.76 -14.05
C ASN A 401 -18.68 11.29 -14.25
N ASP A 402 -19.39 11.99 -13.37
CA ASP A 402 -19.55 13.44 -13.46
C ASP A 402 -18.51 14.15 -12.59
N ALA A 403 -17.85 15.13 -13.18
CA ALA A 403 -16.90 15.99 -12.50
C ALA A 403 -17.51 17.38 -12.31
N VAL A 404 -17.63 17.81 -11.07
CA VAL A 404 -18.16 19.12 -10.70
C VAL A 404 -17.01 20.02 -10.29
N GLU A 405 -16.91 21.20 -10.91
CA GLU A 405 -15.91 22.20 -10.50
C GLU A 405 -16.26 22.75 -9.11
N VAL A 406 -15.21 22.90 -8.29
CA VAL A 406 -15.29 23.46 -6.94
C VAL A 406 -14.25 24.58 -6.78
N ASP A 407 -14.55 25.55 -5.92
CA ASP A 407 -13.63 26.67 -5.68
C ASP A 407 -12.51 26.30 -4.69
N SER A 408 -12.77 25.36 -3.78
CA SER A 408 -11.78 24.89 -2.81
C SER A 408 -11.98 23.44 -2.42
N ILE A 409 -10.89 22.79 -1.95
CA ILE A 409 -10.88 21.46 -1.33
C ILE A 409 -10.32 21.65 0.09
N GLY A 410 -11.16 21.44 1.11
CA GLY A 410 -10.80 21.61 2.51
C GLY A 410 -10.19 20.37 3.17
N ALA A 411 -9.72 20.54 4.41
CA ALA A 411 -9.18 19.45 5.22
C ALA A 411 -10.16 18.28 5.35
N GLY A 412 -9.66 17.04 5.28
CA GLY A 412 -10.42 15.81 5.31
C GLY A 412 -11.11 15.45 3.98
N GLN A 413 -11.14 16.35 3.00
CA GLN A 413 -11.79 16.10 1.71
C GLN A 413 -10.84 15.47 0.70
N ILE A 414 -11.43 14.69 -0.21
CA ILE A 414 -10.81 14.21 -1.43
C ILE A 414 -11.30 15.06 -2.60
N GLY A 415 -10.37 15.50 -3.44
CA GLY A 415 -10.68 16.24 -4.66
C GLY A 415 -9.71 15.88 -5.78
N VAL A 416 -9.92 16.47 -6.95
CA VAL A 416 -9.10 16.25 -8.13
C VAL A 416 -8.57 17.58 -8.65
N ILE A 417 -7.28 17.62 -8.92
CA ILE A 417 -6.61 18.77 -9.50
C ILE A 417 -6.27 18.41 -10.96
N THR A 418 -6.69 19.24 -11.89
CA THR A 418 -6.35 19.07 -13.30
C THR A 418 -5.22 20.00 -13.70
N GLY A 419 -4.44 19.60 -14.71
CA GLY A 419 -3.42 20.46 -15.32
C GLY A 419 -2.06 20.49 -14.65
N LEU A 420 -1.85 19.69 -13.58
CA LEU A 420 -0.52 19.46 -13.03
C LEU A 420 0.33 18.62 -13.99
N LYS A 421 1.56 19.06 -14.28
CA LYS A 421 2.44 18.43 -15.27
C LYS A 421 3.39 17.40 -14.69
N HIS A 422 3.83 17.60 -13.45
CA HIS A 422 4.92 16.84 -12.85
C HIS A 422 4.49 15.99 -11.66
N ALA A 423 3.39 16.35 -10.98
CA ALA A 423 2.90 15.61 -9.81
C ALA A 423 2.73 14.11 -10.10
N ARG A 424 3.21 13.27 -9.19
CA ARG A 424 3.17 11.80 -9.26
C ARG A 424 2.32 11.24 -8.14
N THR A 425 1.95 9.99 -8.26
CA THR A 425 1.31 9.26 -7.16
C THR A 425 2.31 9.11 -5.99
N GLY A 426 1.87 9.48 -4.79
CA GLY A 426 2.68 9.48 -3.58
C GLY A 426 3.34 10.83 -3.24
N ASP A 427 3.23 11.85 -4.10
CA ASP A 427 3.81 13.16 -3.85
C ASP A 427 3.07 13.94 -2.76
N THR A 428 3.82 14.65 -1.94
CA THR A 428 3.29 15.61 -0.96
C THR A 428 3.21 16.99 -1.58
N LEU A 429 2.03 17.58 -1.54
CA LEU A 429 1.73 18.90 -2.09
C LEU A 429 1.41 19.88 -0.95
N ILE A 430 2.11 20.99 -0.89
CA ILE A 430 1.87 22.03 0.13
C ILE A 430 1.49 23.36 -0.52
N VAL A 431 0.61 24.09 0.16
CA VAL A 431 0.32 25.51 -0.14
C VAL A 431 1.01 26.35 0.92
N TYR A 432 1.91 27.21 0.48
CA TYR A 432 2.69 28.07 1.34
C TYR A 432 2.40 29.55 1.05
N ARG A 433 2.19 30.34 2.08
CA ARG A 433 1.84 31.76 1.93
C ARG A 433 2.98 32.55 1.31
N GLY A 434 2.70 33.21 0.19
CA GLY A 434 3.70 34.00 -0.54
C GLY A 434 4.57 33.18 -1.51
N LEU A 435 4.26 31.89 -1.74
CA LEU A 435 4.98 31.07 -2.70
C LEU A 435 4.83 31.61 -4.13
N GLN A 436 5.96 31.85 -4.78
CA GLN A 436 6.03 32.20 -6.21
C GLN A 436 6.42 30.96 -7.02
N MET A 437 6.10 30.94 -8.32
CA MET A 437 6.37 29.81 -9.23
C MET A 437 7.86 29.40 -9.32
N LYS A 438 8.79 30.26 -8.94
CA LYS A 438 10.23 29.98 -8.88
C LYS A 438 10.80 30.01 -7.46
N GLY A 439 9.94 30.10 -6.44
CA GLY A 439 10.36 30.15 -5.05
C GLY A 439 10.36 28.75 -4.41
N THR A 440 11.24 28.54 -3.46
CA THR A 440 11.23 27.38 -2.56
C THR A 440 10.72 27.81 -1.19
N PRO A 441 9.89 27.01 -0.50
CA PRO A 441 9.57 27.25 0.89
C PRO A 441 10.85 27.23 1.73
N SER A 442 10.91 28.08 2.73
CA SER A 442 12.07 28.16 3.63
C SER A 442 11.85 27.28 4.88
N GLY A 443 12.90 27.06 5.67
CA GLY A 443 12.81 26.46 7.00
C GLY A 443 12.56 24.94 7.04
N GLY A 444 12.99 24.18 6.04
CA GLY A 444 12.84 22.74 6.04
C GLY A 444 11.47 22.24 5.54
N LEU A 445 10.51 23.14 5.25
CA LEU A 445 9.21 22.77 4.68
C LEU A 445 9.32 22.26 3.25
N ASP A 446 10.40 22.55 2.56
CA ASP A 446 10.76 21.99 1.26
C ASP A 446 11.04 20.47 1.31
N THR A 447 11.39 19.95 2.50
CA THR A 447 11.62 18.52 2.76
C THR A 447 10.44 17.82 3.45
N LEU A 448 9.33 18.54 3.70
CA LEU A 448 8.14 17.96 4.33
C LEU A 448 7.57 16.85 3.46
N GLN A 449 7.53 15.63 3.96
CA GLN A 449 6.92 14.49 3.29
C GLN A 449 5.92 13.80 4.20
N LEU A 450 4.71 13.58 3.70
CA LEU A 450 3.81 12.58 4.26
C LEU A 450 4.44 11.22 4.04
N ARG A 451 4.55 10.39 5.10
CA ARG A 451 5.32 9.14 5.08
C ARG A 451 5.11 8.39 3.77
N PRO A 452 6.18 8.08 3.01
CA PRO A 452 6.06 7.43 1.71
C PRO A 452 5.52 6.00 1.83
N ILE A 453 4.87 5.51 0.79
CA ILE A 453 4.43 4.12 0.68
C ILE A 453 5.66 3.29 0.37
N ALA A 454 5.91 2.24 1.16
CA ALA A 454 6.95 1.27 0.84
C ALA A 454 6.50 0.44 -0.37
N VAL A 455 7.22 0.56 -1.48
CA VAL A 455 6.99 -0.21 -2.71
C VAL A 455 7.98 -1.37 -2.71
N PRO A 456 7.52 -2.62 -2.78
CA PRO A 456 8.44 -3.75 -2.95
C PRO A 456 9.21 -3.65 -4.26
N PRO A 457 10.43 -4.21 -4.36
CA PRO A 457 11.18 -4.20 -5.61
C PRO A 457 10.46 -5.01 -6.70
N PRO A 458 10.45 -4.55 -7.95
CA PRO A 458 9.86 -5.29 -9.06
C PRO A 458 10.69 -6.53 -9.38
N VAL A 459 10.00 -7.63 -9.72
CA VAL A 459 10.63 -8.94 -10.02
C VAL A 459 10.43 -9.40 -11.45
N PHE A 460 9.55 -8.75 -12.21
CA PHE A 460 9.33 -9.01 -13.63
C PHE A 460 9.73 -7.80 -14.46
N PHE A 461 10.22 -8.04 -15.67
CA PHE A 461 10.51 -6.97 -16.62
C PHE A 461 10.18 -7.38 -18.05
N THR A 462 10.01 -6.39 -18.92
CA THR A 462 9.84 -6.56 -20.37
C THR A 462 10.61 -5.48 -21.10
N SER A 463 11.16 -5.80 -22.30
CA SER A 463 11.82 -4.81 -23.15
C SER A 463 10.80 -4.04 -23.97
N ILE A 464 11.07 -2.76 -24.19
CA ILE A 464 10.25 -1.86 -25.02
C ILE A 464 11.14 -1.17 -26.05
N GLU A 465 10.85 -1.40 -27.32
CA GLU A 465 11.58 -0.80 -28.42
C GLU A 465 10.63 0.02 -29.30
N PRO A 466 10.89 1.32 -29.53
CA PRO A 466 10.13 2.10 -30.50
C PRO A 466 10.28 1.51 -31.92
N ASN A 467 9.20 1.44 -32.69
CA ASN A 467 9.24 0.89 -34.06
C ASN A 467 10.10 1.75 -35.01
N SER A 468 10.31 3.03 -34.68
CA SER A 468 11.16 3.94 -35.44
C SER A 468 11.67 5.07 -34.54
N LEU A 469 12.75 5.74 -34.95
CA LEU A 469 13.30 6.92 -34.25
C LEU A 469 12.28 8.07 -34.13
N SER A 470 11.38 8.20 -35.11
CA SER A 470 10.33 9.23 -35.08
C SER A 470 9.29 8.97 -33.98
N GLU A 471 9.07 7.71 -33.58
CA GLU A 471 8.12 7.32 -32.54
C GLU A 471 8.75 7.33 -31.13
N GLN A 472 10.07 7.38 -31.03
CA GLN A 472 10.81 7.31 -29.77
C GLN A 472 10.33 8.35 -28.76
N LYS A 473 10.12 9.59 -29.20
CA LYS A 473 9.65 10.67 -28.32
C LYS A 473 8.24 10.39 -27.79
N HIS A 474 7.35 9.92 -28.63
CA HIS A 474 5.98 9.58 -28.21
C HIS A 474 5.93 8.39 -27.24
N VAL A 475 6.77 7.36 -27.46
CA VAL A 475 6.90 6.22 -26.56
C VAL A 475 7.44 6.69 -25.19
N GLN A 476 8.47 7.53 -25.16
CA GLN A 476 9.03 8.07 -23.93
C GLN A 476 8.01 8.94 -23.16
N GLU A 477 7.27 9.80 -23.85
CA GLU A 477 6.20 10.61 -23.23
C GLU A 477 5.09 9.71 -22.65
N SER A 478 4.68 8.66 -23.36
CA SER A 478 3.68 7.69 -22.90
C SER A 478 4.16 6.91 -21.67
N LEU A 479 5.42 6.45 -21.67
CA LEU A 479 6.03 5.79 -20.53
C LEU A 479 6.14 6.74 -19.33
N ALA A 480 6.49 8.00 -19.54
CA ALA A 480 6.55 9.00 -18.47
C ALA A 480 5.17 9.21 -17.81
N ILE A 481 4.09 9.15 -18.57
CA ILE A 481 2.72 9.22 -18.03
C ILE A 481 2.40 7.96 -17.21
N LEU A 482 2.71 6.76 -17.72
CA LEU A 482 2.51 5.51 -17.00
C LEU A 482 3.24 5.50 -15.65
N LEU A 483 4.51 5.92 -15.62
CA LEU A 483 5.30 6.00 -14.39
C LEU A 483 4.78 7.05 -13.38
N ARG A 484 4.08 8.07 -13.84
CA ARG A 484 3.41 9.05 -12.97
C ARG A 484 2.17 8.46 -12.31
N GLU A 485 1.45 7.63 -13.05
CA GLU A 485 0.24 6.96 -12.56
C GLU A 485 0.59 5.83 -11.58
N ASP A 486 1.59 5.04 -11.94
CA ASP A 486 1.97 3.84 -11.21
C ASP A 486 3.46 3.86 -10.80
N PRO A 487 3.75 4.22 -9.55
CA PRO A 487 5.13 4.24 -9.03
C PRO A 487 5.72 2.85 -8.78
N SER A 488 4.94 1.76 -8.90
CA SER A 488 5.45 0.40 -8.82
C SER A 488 6.11 -0.07 -10.13
N LEU A 489 5.88 0.67 -11.22
CA LEU A 489 6.58 0.48 -12.49
C LEU A 489 7.93 1.19 -12.45
N HIS A 490 8.98 0.51 -12.88
CA HIS A 490 10.33 1.07 -12.97
C HIS A 490 10.84 0.98 -14.41
N LEU A 491 11.47 2.06 -14.84
CA LEU A 491 12.07 2.14 -16.17
C LEU A 491 13.59 2.16 -16.03
N SER A 492 14.26 1.25 -16.73
CA SER A 492 15.71 1.25 -16.87
C SER A 492 16.08 1.26 -18.36
N VAL A 493 17.16 1.93 -18.69
CA VAL A 493 17.69 1.95 -20.05
C VAL A 493 19.07 1.28 -19.99
N ASP A 494 19.25 0.24 -20.78
CA ASP A 494 20.56 -0.34 -20.95
C ASP A 494 21.40 0.58 -21.85
N GLU A 495 22.48 1.11 -21.30
CA GLU A 495 23.34 2.08 -22.00
C GLU A 495 24.12 1.47 -23.16
N GLU A 496 24.34 0.17 -23.21
CA GLU A 496 25.09 -0.49 -24.30
C GLU A 496 24.19 -0.88 -25.46
N SER A 497 23.04 -1.49 -25.20
CA SER A 497 22.08 -1.88 -26.24
C SER A 497 21.12 -0.74 -26.60
N GLY A 498 20.98 0.26 -25.73
CA GLY A 498 19.96 1.32 -25.85
C GLY A 498 18.52 0.82 -25.61
N GLN A 499 18.35 -0.43 -25.20
CA GLN A 499 17.04 -1.01 -24.90
C GLN A 499 16.45 -0.41 -23.64
N THR A 500 15.15 -0.19 -23.70
CA THR A 500 14.37 0.29 -22.54
C THR A 500 13.66 -0.90 -21.92
N HIS A 501 13.87 -1.14 -20.63
CA HIS A 501 13.23 -2.18 -19.85
C HIS A 501 12.20 -1.57 -18.90
N LEU A 502 10.98 -2.10 -18.93
CA LEU A 502 9.91 -1.78 -17.99
C LEU A 502 9.79 -2.94 -16.98
N ALA A 503 9.97 -2.65 -15.72
CA ALA A 503 9.86 -3.62 -14.64
C ALA A 503 8.57 -3.39 -13.82
N GLY A 504 7.97 -4.46 -13.32
CA GLY A 504 6.72 -4.43 -12.55
C GLY A 504 6.59 -5.59 -11.56
N MET A 505 5.48 -5.60 -10.81
CA MET A 505 5.25 -6.49 -9.69
C MET A 505 4.80 -7.91 -10.09
N GLY A 506 4.16 -8.06 -11.23
CA GLY A 506 3.61 -9.32 -11.72
C GLY A 506 3.48 -9.35 -13.24
N ASP A 507 3.22 -10.52 -13.79
CA ASP A 507 3.02 -10.72 -15.23
C ASP A 507 1.75 -10.02 -15.73
N LEU A 508 0.64 -10.17 -15.03
CA LEU A 508 -0.62 -9.47 -15.35
C LEU A 508 -0.47 -7.94 -15.27
N HIS A 509 0.31 -7.46 -14.30
CA HIS A 509 0.60 -6.04 -14.16
C HIS A 509 1.32 -5.49 -15.41
N LEU A 510 2.37 -6.17 -15.88
CA LEU A 510 3.09 -5.79 -17.09
C LEU A 510 2.26 -5.96 -18.37
N GLU A 511 1.40 -6.99 -18.45
CA GLU A 511 0.44 -7.13 -19.56
C GLU A 511 -0.49 -5.92 -19.65
N ILE A 512 -1.03 -5.45 -18.52
CA ILE A 512 -1.91 -4.29 -18.50
C ILE A 512 -1.15 -3.03 -18.87
N ALA A 513 0.07 -2.84 -18.35
CA ALA A 513 0.93 -1.71 -18.74
C ALA A 513 1.20 -1.72 -20.24
N ARG A 514 1.46 -2.90 -20.84
CA ARG A 514 1.62 -3.12 -22.27
C ARG A 514 0.35 -2.74 -23.04
N ASP A 515 -0.78 -3.27 -22.61
CA ASP A 515 -2.06 -3.04 -23.29
C ASP A 515 -2.43 -1.55 -23.26
N ARG A 516 -2.17 -0.86 -22.14
CA ARG A 516 -2.37 0.60 -22.04
C ARG A 516 -1.42 1.38 -22.93
N LEU A 517 -0.14 0.99 -23.01
CA LEU A 517 0.85 1.65 -23.84
C LEU A 517 0.46 1.56 -25.33
N LEU A 518 0.03 0.39 -25.79
CA LEU A 518 -0.31 0.15 -27.20
C LEU A 518 -1.70 0.68 -27.57
N ASN A 519 -2.72 0.47 -26.73
CA ASN A 519 -4.12 0.73 -27.05
C ASN A 519 -4.60 2.12 -26.59
N ASP A 520 -4.30 2.51 -25.34
CA ASP A 520 -4.77 3.79 -24.79
C ASP A 520 -3.91 4.95 -25.28
N PHE A 521 -2.57 4.80 -25.17
CA PHE A 521 -1.63 5.82 -25.62
C PHE A 521 -1.29 5.72 -27.11
N LYS A 522 -1.68 4.62 -27.77
CA LYS A 522 -1.39 4.36 -29.20
C LYS A 522 0.10 4.46 -29.55
N ALA A 523 0.94 4.10 -28.60
CA ALA A 523 2.39 4.11 -28.78
C ALA A 523 2.78 2.98 -29.75
N LYS A 524 3.55 3.31 -30.79
CA LYS A 524 4.04 2.33 -31.76
C LYS A 524 5.39 1.77 -31.27
N ALA A 525 5.31 0.76 -30.41
CA ALA A 525 6.46 0.09 -29.86
C ALA A 525 6.36 -1.43 -30.00
N ARG A 526 7.48 -2.10 -30.15
CA ARG A 526 7.62 -3.54 -30.01
C ARG A 526 7.89 -3.85 -28.55
N ILE A 527 7.14 -4.78 -27.99
CA ILE A 527 7.28 -5.18 -26.59
C ILE A 527 7.74 -6.63 -26.55
N GLY A 528 8.80 -6.90 -25.81
CA GLY A 528 9.37 -8.22 -25.63
C GLY A 528 8.50 -9.12 -24.73
N LYS A 529 8.97 -10.34 -24.51
CA LYS A 529 8.37 -11.26 -23.54
C LYS A 529 8.62 -10.75 -22.12
N ILE A 530 7.76 -11.14 -21.19
CA ILE A 530 7.94 -10.88 -19.77
C ILE A 530 8.97 -11.87 -19.23
N GLU A 531 9.99 -11.36 -18.55
CA GLU A 531 11.10 -12.10 -18.00
C GLU A 531 11.27 -11.85 -16.52
N ILE A 532 11.92 -12.78 -15.82
CA ILE A 532 12.23 -12.65 -14.38
C ILE A 532 13.54 -11.89 -14.22
N GLY A 533 13.57 -10.93 -13.31
CA GLY A 533 14.76 -10.16 -12.98
C GLY A 533 15.68 -10.93 -12.04
N TYR A 534 16.81 -11.39 -12.56
CA TYR A 534 17.90 -11.96 -11.76
C TYR A 534 18.87 -10.89 -11.26
N ARG A 535 19.69 -11.26 -10.26
CA ARG A 535 20.77 -10.41 -9.73
C ARG A 535 22.09 -11.17 -9.76
N GLU A 536 23.20 -10.43 -9.80
CA GLU A 536 24.52 -11.00 -9.58
C GLU A 536 25.04 -10.64 -8.19
N THR A 537 25.78 -11.53 -7.54
CA THR A 537 26.49 -11.24 -6.31
C THR A 537 27.90 -11.79 -6.35
N ILE A 538 28.83 -11.02 -5.77
CA ILE A 538 30.20 -11.47 -5.60
C ILE A 538 30.29 -12.36 -4.37
N THR A 539 31.12 -13.39 -4.43
CA THR A 539 31.31 -14.36 -3.33
C THR A 539 32.54 -14.08 -2.47
N THR A 540 33.38 -13.14 -2.87
CA THR A 540 34.60 -12.76 -2.13
C THR A 540 34.24 -12.02 -0.84
N MET A 541 34.54 -12.65 0.29
CA MET A 541 34.31 -12.10 1.63
C MET A 541 35.34 -11.04 2.06
N THR A 542 36.48 -11.02 1.41
CA THR A 542 37.55 -10.04 1.65
C THR A 542 37.51 -8.95 0.62
N ALA A 543 37.73 -7.70 1.05
CA ALA A 543 37.85 -6.58 0.13
C ALA A 543 38.90 -6.86 -0.96
N THR A 544 38.57 -6.56 -2.21
CA THR A 544 39.53 -6.65 -3.31
C THR A 544 40.70 -5.67 -3.08
N GLU A 545 41.87 -5.93 -3.66
CA GLU A 545 42.94 -4.95 -3.65
C GLU A 545 42.44 -3.61 -4.22
N PRO A 546 42.75 -2.48 -3.58
CA PRO A 546 42.31 -1.17 -4.05
C PRO A 546 42.85 -0.89 -5.47
N PHE A 547 41.95 -0.69 -6.40
CA PHE A 547 42.26 -0.40 -7.80
C PHE A 547 42.07 1.09 -8.10
N THR A 548 43.10 1.75 -8.59
CA THR A 548 43.07 3.17 -8.97
C THR A 548 42.94 3.31 -10.47
N TYR A 549 41.87 3.97 -10.90
CA TYR A 549 41.66 4.30 -12.31
C TYR A 549 41.76 5.80 -12.53
N THR A 550 42.57 6.20 -13.54
CA THR A 550 42.73 7.60 -13.97
C THR A 550 42.13 7.79 -15.36
N LEU A 551 41.07 8.58 -15.41
CA LEU A 551 40.45 9.01 -16.66
C LEU A 551 41.23 10.23 -17.19
N ASP A 552 41.70 10.17 -18.44
CA ASP A 552 42.31 11.30 -19.16
C ASP A 552 41.74 11.27 -20.59
N LYS A 553 40.65 12.00 -20.82
CA LYS A 553 39.96 11.99 -22.11
C LYS A 553 39.44 13.38 -22.48
N LEU A 554 39.23 13.58 -23.77
CA LEU A 554 38.51 14.74 -24.31
C LEU A 554 37.02 14.48 -24.25
N VAL A 555 36.30 15.20 -23.39
CA VAL A 555 34.87 15.12 -23.27
C VAL A 555 34.25 16.45 -23.71
N ALA A 556 33.38 16.43 -24.71
CA ALA A 556 32.76 17.63 -25.29
C ALA A 556 33.77 18.72 -25.73
N GLY A 557 34.93 18.31 -26.23
CA GLY A 557 35.97 19.24 -26.69
C GLY A 557 36.85 19.87 -25.61
N LYS A 558 36.66 19.46 -24.33
CA LYS A 558 37.51 19.87 -23.19
C LYS A 558 38.28 18.67 -22.65
N GLN A 559 39.56 18.81 -22.41
CA GLN A 559 40.32 17.78 -21.72
C GLN A 559 39.85 17.70 -20.28
N THR A 560 39.52 16.49 -19.82
CA THR A 560 39.06 16.25 -18.45
C THR A 560 39.86 15.11 -17.86
N LYS A 561 40.29 15.29 -16.62
CA LYS A 561 41.08 14.33 -15.89
C LYS A 561 40.52 14.10 -14.49
N ALA A 562 40.32 12.83 -14.08
CA ALA A 562 39.89 12.46 -12.75
C ALA A 562 40.47 11.10 -12.37
N SER A 563 40.84 10.90 -11.12
CA SER A 563 41.34 9.62 -10.62
C SER A 563 40.50 9.18 -9.43
N ILE A 564 40.19 7.88 -9.33
CA ILE A 564 39.41 7.32 -8.23
C ILE A 564 39.96 5.94 -7.88
N THR A 565 40.08 5.66 -6.60
CA THR A 565 40.44 4.34 -6.08
C THR A 565 39.16 3.64 -5.58
N ALA A 566 38.94 2.40 -6.05
CA ALA A 566 37.78 1.59 -5.67
C ALA A 566 38.25 0.21 -5.16
N SER A 567 37.53 -0.31 -4.17
CA SER A 567 37.57 -1.71 -3.76
C SER A 567 36.16 -2.22 -3.52
N VAL A 568 35.93 -3.52 -3.68
CA VAL A 568 34.62 -4.15 -3.51
C VAL A 568 34.73 -5.39 -2.63
N GLU A 569 33.71 -5.63 -1.82
CA GLU A 569 33.59 -6.82 -0.98
C GLU A 569 32.12 -7.29 -0.92
N SER A 570 31.90 -8.55 -0.64
CA SER A 570 30.57 -9.06 -0.38
C SER A 570 30.05 -8.53 0.96
N ALA A 571 28.82 -8.04 1.01
CA ALA A 571 28.20 -7.66 2.27
C ALA A 571 27.78 -8.93 3.04
N GLU A 572 28.38 -9.16 4.20
CA GLU A 572 28.25 -10.37 5.02
C GLU A 572 26.94 -10.49 5.71
N ASP A 573 25.82 -10.30 5.32
CA ASP A 573 24.62 -10.75 6.04
C ASP A 573 23.59 -11.34 5.07
N GLY A 574 23.59 -12.66 4.99
CA GLY A 574 22.61 -13.48 4.29
C GLY A 574 21.17 -13.38 4.84
N ASN A 575 20.89 -12.41 5.69
CA ASN A 575 19.56 -12.07 6.16
C ASN A 575 19.19 -10.67 5.68
N LEU A 576 18.51 -10.63 4.54
CA LEU A 576 17.77 -9.48 4.04
C LEU A 576 16.52 -9.22 4.90
N ILE A 577 16.69 -9.08 6.22
CA ILE A 577 15.65 -8.49 7.06
C ILE A 577 15.85 -6.97 6.95
N PRO A 578 14.88 -6.21 6.42
CA PRO A 578 14.93 -4.76 6.51
C PRO A 578 15.09 -4.39 7.98
N LEU A 579 16.24 -3.78 8.33
CA LEU A 579 16.46 -3.27 9.68
C LEU A 579 15.28 -2.39 10.08
N SER A 580 14.73 -2.62 11.27
CA SER A 580 13.67 -1.77 11.80
C SER A 580 14.12 -0.31 11.89
N PRO A 581 13.22 0.66 11.74
CA PRO A 581 13.54 2.08 11.76
C PRO A 581 14.42 2.55 12.93
N PRO A 582 14.28 2.03 14.17
CA PRO A 582 15.17 2.41 15.27
C PRO A 582 16.60 1.85 15.13
N GLN A 583 16.77 0.66 14.55
CA GLN A 583 18.10 0.08 14.32
C GLN A 583 18.86 0.79 13.19
N GLN A 584 18.15 1.27 12.18
CA GLN A 584 18.72 2.13 11.13
C GLN A 584 19.18 3.47 11.73
N GLN A 585 18.39 4.09 12.60
CA GLN A 585 18.75 5.35 13.27
C GLN A 585 19.92 5.22 14.25
N GLU A 586 20.05 4.11 14.99
CA GLU A 586 21.22 3.88 15.84
C GLU A 586 22.50 3.62 15.02
N ARG A 587 22.37 2.94 13.90
CA ARG A 587 23.48 2.73 12.96
C ARG A 587 23.91 4.04 12.30
N GLU A 588 22.98 4.87 11.89
CA GLU A 588 23.22 6.20 11.33
C GLU A 588 23.84 7.15 12.37
N LYS A 589 23.40 7.12 13.63
CA LYS A 589 24.00 7.91 14.72
C LYS A 589 25.45 7.50 15.02
N LYS A 590 25.77 6.21 15.00
CA LYS A 590 27.15 5.72 15.19
C LYS A 590 28.05 6.03 14.00
N MET A 591 27.50 6.28 12.81
CA MET A 591 28.24 6.61 11.59
C MET A 591 28.50 8.11 11.39
N GLN A 592 27.77 8.99 12.07
CA GLN A 592 27.96 10.45 12.00
C GLN A 592 29.20 10.96 12.75
N ASP A 593 29.92 10.11 13.46
CA ASP A 593 31.06 10.55 14.30
C ASP A 593 32.39 10.72 13.55
N ASN A 594 32.46 10.39 12.24
CA ASN A 594 33.71 10.55 11.47
C ASN A 594 33.51 11.52 10.31
N PRO A 595 34.02 12.77 10.39
CA PRO A 595 33.80 13.82 9.37
C PRO A 595 34.48 13.52 8.02
N PHE A 596 35.26 12.43 7.92
CA PHE A 596 36.00 12.05 6.71
C PHE A 596 35.38 10.87 5.96
N GLU A 597 34.27 10.35 6.39
CA GLU A 597 33.61 9.21 5.80
C GLU A 597 32.12 9.53 5.54
N THR A 598 31.62 9.07 4.40
CA THR A 598 30.20 9.20 4.05
C THR A 598 29.71 7.85 3.53
N ILE A 599 28.59 7.37 4.07
CA ILE A 599 28.01 6.09 3.66
C ILE A 599 26.63 6.34 3.04
N TYR A 600 26.40 5.72 1.90
CA TYR A 600 25.12 5.74 1.18
C TYR A 600 24.57 4.31 1.04
N ASN A 601 23.30 4.13 1.33
CA ASN A 601 22.58 2.91 0.97
C ASN A 601 22.13 3.03 -0.49
N LEU A 602 22.49 2.04 -1.29
CA LEU A 602 22.12 1.93 -2.70
C LEU A 602 21.06 0.83 -2.88
N PRO A 603 20.35 0.80 -4.02
CA PRO A 603 19.41 -0.28 -4.34
C PRO A 603 20.05 -1.68 -4.25
N ASP A 604 19.21 -2.71 -4.13
CA ASP A 604 19.60 -4.13 -4.09
C ASP A 604 20.58 -4.47 -2.93
N ASN A 605 20.36 -3.86 -1.76
CA ASN A 605 21.18 -4.04 -0.54
C ASN A 605 22.67 -3.76 -0.76
N ASN A 606 23.00 -2.84 -1.66
CA ASN A 606 24.36 -2.38 -1.87
C ASN A 606 24.68 -1.20 -0.93
N THR A 607 25.92 -1.12 -0.48
CA THR A 607 26.40 -0.01 0.33
C THR A 607 27.59 0.67 -0.33
N LEU A 608 27.55 1.99 -0.37
CA LEU A 608 28.65 2.81 -0.89
C LEU A 608 29.31 3.55 0.28
N HIS A 609 30.56 3.24 0.51
CA HIS A 609 31.39 3.86 1.51
C HIS A 609 32.40 4.78 0.86
N ILE A 610 32.32 6.08 1.08
CA ILE A 610 33.22 7.09 0.52
C ILE A 610 34.15 7.60 1.61
N ILE A 611 35.46 7.40 1.43
CA ILE A 611 36.53 7.87 2.32
C ILE A 611 37.17 9.09 1.69
N HIS A 612 37.12 10.25 2.35
CA HIS A 612 37.66 11.52 1.85
C HIS A 612 38.51 12.24 2.90
N PRO A 613 39.74 11.77 3.16
CA PRO A 613 40.56 12.19 4.30
C PRO A 613 41.00 13.66 4.30
N ASN A 614 40.96 14.35 3.18
CA ASN A 614 41.45 15.74 3.03
C ASN A 614 40.34 16.75 2.64
N LEU A 615 39.06 16.41 2.80
CA LEU A 615 37.90 17.21 2.43
C LEU A 615 37.09 17.67 3.64
N SER A 616 37.71 18.31 4.65
CA SER A 616 37.01 18.80 5.83
C SER A 616 36.27 20.12 5.59
N THR A 617 35.06 20.24 6.11
CA THR A 617 34.18 21.43 6.07
C THR A 617 34.45 22.44 7.19
N SER A 618 35.47 22.24 8.06
CA SER A 618 35.71 23.16 9.17
C SER A 618 36.47 24.40 8.73
N ASP A 619 35.85 25.58 8.95
CA ASP A 619 36.36 26.93 8.75
C ASP A 619 37.58 27.30 9.63
N SER A 620 38.55 26.43 9.80
CA SER A 620 39.81 26.83 10.39
C SER A 620 40.76 27.32 9.30
N ALA A 621 41.07 28.59 9.33
CA ALA A 621 41.78 29.41 8.38
C ALA A 621 43.22 28.98 8.01
N SER A 622 43.59 27.72 8.18
CA SER A 622 44.97 27.26 7.93
C SER A 622 45.13 26.07 6.96
N HIS A 623 44.05 25.45 6.45
CA HIS A 623 44.15 24.39 5.47
C HIS A 623 43.52 24.84 4.12
N LYS A 624 44.39 25.10 3.11
CA LYS A 624 43.97 25.33 1.71
C LYS A 624 43.23 24.07 1.22
N THR A 625 41.93 24.17 1.02
CA THR A 625 41.15 23.14 0.35
C THR A 625 41.67 22.95 -1.06
N HIS A 626 42.16 21.76 -1.41
CA HIS A 626 42.64 21.43 -2.75
C HIS A 626 41.52 21.12 -3.77
N ILE A 627 40.27 21.47 -3.43
CA ILE A 627 39.15 21.31 -4.36
C ILE A 627 39.20 22.41 -5.41
N PRO A 628 39.15 22.08 -6.72
CA PRO A 628 39.02 23.08 -7.78
C PRO A 628 37.85 24.03 -7.53
N PRO A 629 37.96 25.36 -7.75
CA PRO A 629 36.93 26.33 -7.36
C PRO A 629 35.57 26.21 -8.06
N HIS A 630 35.51 25.42 -9.11
CA HIS A 630 34.28 25.12 -9.87
C HIS A 630 33.57 23.86 -9.37
N LEU A 631 34.11 23.12 -8.41
CA LEU A 631 33.51 21.92 -7.82
C LEU A 631 33.08 22.19 -6.38
N SER A 632 31.95 21.67 -6.01
CA SER A 632 31.45 21.68 -4.64
C SER A 632 31.52 20.27 -4.05
N LEU A 633 31.75 20.14 -2.73
CA LEU A 633 31.79 18.83 -2.09
C LEU A 633 30.49 18.02 -2.30
N PRO A 634 29.27 18.58 -2.15
CA PRO A 634 28.04 17.85 -2.47
C PRO A 634 27.97 17.39 -3.93
N GLY A 635 28.44 18.20 -4.88
CA GLY A 635 28.49 17.84 -6.30
C GLY A 635 29.47 16.70 -6.60
N ILE A 636 30.60 16.65 -5.89
CA ILE A 636 31.59 15.55 -5.99
C ILE A 636 30.96 14.26 -5.45
N LEU A 637 30.38 14.30 -4.24
CA LEU A 637 29.74 13.14 -3.61
C LEU A 637 28.58 12.58 -4.48
N HIS A 638 27.76 13.46 -5.03
CA HIS A 638 26.70 13.06 -5.96
C HIS A 638 27.25 12.39 -7.24
N SER A 639 28.35 12.90 -7.79
CA SER A 639 28.99 12.31 -8.98
C SER A 639 29.61 10.95 -8.70
N LEU A 640 30.19 10.75 -7.50
CA LEU A 640 30.69 9.44 -7.04
C LEU A 640 29.56 8.44 -6.88
N GLN A 641 28.46 8.85 -6.23
CA GLN A 641 27.28 8.02 -6.06
C GLN A 641 26.67 7.61 -7.42
N ALA A 642 26.50 8.55 -8.34
CA ALA A 642 25.98 8.27 -9.68
C ALA A 642 26.86 7.29 -10.45
N GLY A 643 28.20 7.45 -10.36
CA GLY A 643 29.15 6.56 -11.02
C GLY A 643 29.13 5.13 -10.45
N ALA A 644 29.06 5.00 -9.12
CA ALA A 644 28.98 3.71 -8.45
C ALA A 644 27.64 2.99 -8.76
N SER A 645 26.51 3.71 -8.71
CA SER A 645 25.19 3.17 -9.07
C SER A 645 25.15 2.68 -10.53
N ALA A 646 25.74 3.43 -11.46
CA ALA A 646 25.82 3.01 -12.85
C ALA A 646 26.71 1.77 -13.07
N ALA A 647 27.73 1.57 -12.25
CA ALA A 647 28.57 0.37 -12.30
C ALA A 647 27.83 -0.86 -11.74
N LEU A 648 27.08 -0.70 -10.65
CA LEU A 648 26.32 -1.78 -10.02
C LEU A 648 25.07 -2.17 -10.82
N ALA A 649 24.52 -1.28 -11.62
CA ALA A 649 23.36 -1.57 -12.47
C ALA A 649 23.62 -2.69 -13.50
N ARG A 650 24.89 -2.98 -13.80
CA ARG A 650 25.29 -4.03 -14.73
C ARG A 650 26.51 -4.78 -14.22
N GLY A 651 26.27 -6.02 -13.80
CA GLY A 651 27.32 -6.90 -13.30
C GLY A 651 28.29 -7.33 -14.40
N PRO A 652 29.51 -7.72 -14.01
CA PRO A 652 30.61 -8.01 -14.94
C PRO A 652 30.49 -9.38 -15.61
N PHE A 653 29.66 -10.31 -15.12
CA PHE A 653 29.62 -11.70 -15.54
C PHE A 653 28.51 -12.01 -16.55
N ASN A 654 27.26 -11.73 -16.21
CA ASN A 654 26.09 -11.99 -17.07
C ASN A 654 25.31 -10.70 -17.42
N GLY A 655 25.74 -9.55 -16.91
CA GLY A 655 25.10 -8.27 -17.18
C GLY A 655 23.88 -7.96 -16.31
N PHE A 656 23.57 -8.79 -15.30
CA PHE A 656 22.50 -8.50 -14.34
C PHE A 656 22.93 -7.48 -13.28
N PRO A 657 21.99 -6.74 -12.66
CA PRO A 657 22.34 -5.83 -11.57
C PRO A 657 23.04 -6.55 -10.41
N VAL A 658 24.02 -5.90 -9.83
CA VAL A 658 24.79 -6.43 -8.69
C VAL A 658 24.05 -6.17 -7.40
N ALA A 659 23.99 -7.15 -6.51
CA ALA A 659 23.34 -7.09 -5.21
C ALA A 659 24.29 -7.52 -4.08
N ASN A 660 23.98 -7.13 -2.85
CA ASN A 660 24.70 -7.51 -1.62
C ASN A 660 26.21 -7.18 -1.70
N THR A 661 26.55 -6.01 -2.20
CA THR A 661 27.94 -5.61 -2.39
C THR A 661 28.24 -4.30 -1.66
N ARG A 662 29.37 -4.27 -0.93
CA ARG A 662 29.93 -3.05 -0.37
C ARG A 662 31.00 -2.51 -1.31
N VAL A 663 30.82 -1.28 -1.76
CA VAL A 663 31.76 -0.54 -2.59
C VAL A 663 32.45 0.51 -1.73
N THR A 664 33.77 0.44 -1.61
CA THR A 664 34.57 1.46 -0.90
C THR A 664 35.30 2.32 -1.91
N LEU A 665 35.01 3.61 -1.91
CA LEU A 665 35.68 4.60 -2.74
C LEU A 665 36.61 5.47 -1.89
N THR A 666 37.87 5.64 -2.33
CA THR A 666 38.81 6.56 -1.70
C THR A 666 39.08 7.74 -2.62
N LEU A 667 38.82 8.95 -2.12
CA LEU A 667 39.04 10.20 -2.83
C LEU A 667 40.01 11.09 -2.04
N ASP A 668 41.25 11.21 -2.48
CA ASP A 668 42.21 12.17 -1.98
C ASP A 668 42.26 13.41 -2.89
N ALA A 669 41.96 14.59 -2.34
CA ALA A 669 41.86 15.82 -3.10
C ALA A 669 43.20 16.21 -3.81
N LYS A 670 44.35 15.76 -3.28
CA LYS A 670 45.70 16.12 -3.85
C LYS A 670 46.05 15.23 -5.03
N SER A 671 45.74 13.96 -5.00
CA SER A 671 46.18 12.98 -6.00
C SER A 671 45.09 12.64 -7.02
N HIS A 672 43.83 12.85 -6.67
CA HIS A 672 42.69 12.39 -7.47
C HIS A 672 41.92 13.51 -8.19
N LEU A 673 42.03 14.77 -7.71
CA LEU A 673 41.38 15.93 -8.34
C LEU A 673 42.43 16.81 -9.05
N PHE A 674 42.12 17.20 -10.27
CA PHE A 674 42.93 18.02 -11.14
C PHE A 674 42.20 19.32 -11.50
N PRO A 675 42.88 20.36 -11.94
CA PRO A 675 42.23 21.61 -12.39
C PRO A 675 41.21 21.42 -13.51
N GLU A 676 41.37 20.38 -14.34
CA GLU A 676 40.52 20.01 -15.46
C GLU A 676 39.37 19.01 -15.05
N THR A 677 39.31 18.65 -13.79
CA THR A 677 38.29 17.68 -13.32
C THR A 677 36.90 18.25 -13.46
N SER A 678 35.98 17.50 -14.07
CA SER A 678 34.56 17.82 -14.18
C SER A 678 33.70 16.80 -13.44
N PRO A 679 32.44 17.13 -13.02
CA PRO A 679 31.56 16.17 -12.39
C PRO A 679 31.32 14.90 -13.23
N THR A 680 31.24 15.07 -14.55
CA THR A 680 31.06 13.94 -15.49
C THR A 680 32.33 13.07 -15.55
N ALA A 681 33.53 13.64 -15.45
CA ALA A 681 34.78 12.87 -15.40
C ALA A 681 34.87 12.04 -14.12
N ILE A 682 34.45 12.59 -12.97
CA ILE A 682 34.37 11.87 -11.70
C ILE A 682 33.43 10.67 -11.82
N SER A 683 32.21 10.87 -12.34
CA SER A 683 31.25 9.80 -12.52
C SER A 683 31.77 8.69 -13.46
N MET A 684 32.35 9.04 -14.58
CA MET A 684 32.93 8.09 -15.53
C MET A 684 34.14 7.33 -14.95
N ALA A 685 35.02 8.02 -14.22
CA ALA A 685 36.18 7.41 -13.57
C ALA A 685 35.72 6.41 -12.48
N THR A 686 34.73 6.81 -11.67
CA THR A 686 34.14 5.97 -10.65
C THR A 686 33.50 4.71 -11.24
N ARG A 687 32.67 4.87 -12.28
CA ARG A 687 32.06 3.76 -12.99
C ARG A 687 33.10 2.74 -13.46
N THR A 688 34.13 3.21 -14.10
CA THR A 688 35.20 2.33 -14.63
C THR A 688 36.01 1.66 -13.51
N ALA A 689 36.35 2.42 -12.45
CA ALA A 689 37.10 1.88 -11.32
C ALA A 689 36.31 0.76 -10.62
N VAL A 690 35.00 1.00 -10.31
CA VAL A 690 34.13 0.02 -9.66
C VAL A 690 33.92 -1.21 -10.56
N SER A 691 33.62 -1.01 -11.86
CA SER A 691 33.41 -2.14 -12.78
C SER A 691 34.68 -2.99 -12.93
N THR A 692 35.89 -2.39 -12.89
CA THR A 692 37.14 -3.15 -12.93
C THR A 692 37.39 -3.89 -11.61
N SER A 693 37.14 -3.26 -10.48
CA SER A 693 37.24 -3.92 -9.18
C SER A 693 36.26 -5.11 -9.05
N LEU A 694 35.05 -4.98 -9.60
CA LEU A 694 34.06 -6.11 -9.67
C LEU A 694 34.58 -7.25 -10.54
N ARG A 695 35.24 -6.96 -11.68
CA ARG A 695 35.88 -8.00 -12.53
C ARG A 695 37.01 -8.69 -11.79
N HIS A 696 37.88 -7.97 -11.10
CA HIS A 696 38.92 -8.58 -10.28
C HIS A 696 38.37 -9.47 -9.17
N ALA A 697 37.22 -9.08 -8.54
CA ALA A 697 36.52 -9.93 -7.58
C ALA A 697 36.04 -11.24 -8.23
N CYS A 698 35.52 -11.17 -9.44
CA CYS A 698 35.04 -12.34 -10.19
C CYS A 698 36.17 -13.22 -10.73
N ASP A 699 37.35 -12.66 -11.02
CA ASP A 699 38.54 -13.44 -11.39
C ASP A 699 39.07 -14.28 -10.22
N ALA A 700 38.89 -13.77 -8.97
CA ALA A 700 39.30 -14.46 -7.76
C ALA A 700 38.28 -15.55 -7.36
N ALA A 701 36.98 -15.28 -7.52
CA ALA A 701 35.88 -16.21 -7.27
C ALA A 701 34.69 -15.90 -8.18
N PRO A 702 34.13 -16.90 -8.90
CA PRO A 702 33.07 -16.64 -9.87
C PRO A 702 31.82 -16.05 -9.18
N ALA A 703 31.20 -15.05 -9.83
CA ALA A 703 29.97 -14.46 -9.38
C ALA A 703 28.83 -15.50 -9.39
N THR A 704 27.96 -15.41 -8.41
CA THR A 704 26.78 -16.30 -8.30
C THR A 704 25.54 -15.50 -8.68
N LEU A 705 24.61 -16.14 -9.40
CA LEU A 705 23.30 -15.58 -9.66
C LEU A 705 22.39 -15.70 -8.43
N MET A 706 21.57 -14.69 -8.25
CA MET A 706 20.50 -14.67 -7.26
C MET A 706 19.15 -14.65 -7.98
N GLU A 707 18.24 -15.47 -7.50
CA GLU A 707 16.86 -15.52 -7.97
C GLU A 707 15.89 -14.95 -6.94
N PRO A 708 14.79 -14.32 -7.38
CA PRO A 708 13.74 -13.90 -6.47
C PRO A 708 13.04 -15.11 -5.89
N VAL A 709 12.92 -15.15 -4.55
CA VAL A 709 12.22 -16.17 -3.78
C VAL A 709 10.92 -15.58 -3.26
N MET A 710 9.85 -16.36 -3.41
CA MET A 710 8.52 -15.98 -2.99
C MET A 710 8.16 -16.67 -1.69
N ASN A 711 7.60 -15.93 -0.75
CA ASN A 711 6.87 -16.49 0.37
C ASN A 711 5.45 -16.83 -0.14
N VAL A 712 5.12 -18.10 -0.17
CA VAL A 712 3.88 -18.62 -0.74
C VAL A 712 3.03 -19.25 0.35
N THR A 713 1.81 -18.78 0.48
CA THR A 713 0.80 -19.35 1.37
C THR A 713 -0.24 -20.07 0.51
N ILE A 714 -0.36 -21.39 0.65
CA ILE A 714 -1.25 -22.23 -0.15
C ILE A 714 -2.35 -22.78 0.75
N PHE A 715 -3.60 -22.70 0.30
CA PHE A 715 -4.77 -23.23 0.98
C PHE A 715 -5.34 -24.40 0.20
N VAL A 716 -5.39 -25.55 0.84
CA VAL A 716 -5.87 -26.80 0.25
C VAL A 716 -6.66 -27.61 1.26
N ASN A 717 -7.52 -28.49 0.79
CA ASN A 717 -8.17 -29.46 1.66
C ASN A 717 -7.16 -30.49 2.16
N GLU A 718 -7.35 -30.98 3.37
CA GLU A 718 -6.48 -31.93 4.05
C GLU A 718 -6.12 -33.14 3.17
N ASN A 719 -7.07 -33.64 2.41
CA ASN A 719 -6.86 -34.79 1.50
C ASN A 719 -5.84 -34.53 0.39
N ASN A 720 -5.67 -33.28 -0.03
CA ASN A 720 -4.79 -32.89 -1.11
C ASN A 720 -3.45 -32.30 -0.61
N MET A 721 -3.33 -32.09 0.70
CA MET A 721 -2.17 -31.46 1.33
C MET A 721 -0.87 -32.20 1.02
N GLY A 722 -0.87 -33.54 1.14
CA GLY A 722 0.32 -34.35 0.87
C GLY A 722 0.81 -34.23 -0.57
N ALA A 723 -0.11 -34.20 -1.56
CA ALA A 723 0.24 -34.05 -2.97
C ALA A 723 0.84 -32.69 -3.27
N VAL A 724 0.30 -31.61 -2.66
CA VAL A 724 0.80 -30.25 -2.83
C VAL A 724 2.15 -30.06 -2.14
N VAL A 725 2.32 -30.58 -0.93
CA VAL A 725 3.61 -30.58 -0.21
C VAL A 725 4.71 -31.26 -1.03
N GLN A 726 4.40 -32.43 -1.62
CA GLN A 726 5.32 -33.15 -2.49
C GLN A 726 5.65 -32.36 -3.76
N ASP A 727 4.66 -31.72 -4.40
CA ASP A 727 4.90 -30.91 -5.60
C ASP A 727 5.80 -29.70 -5.30
N ILE A 728 5.54 -28.98 -4.21
CA ILE A 728 6.34 -27.83 -3.81
C ILE A 728 7.79 -28.22 -3.47
N SER A 729 7.97 -29.26 -2.65
CA SER A 729 9.31 -29.63 -2.17
C SER A 729 10.16 -30.35 -3.21
N SER A 730 9.58 -31.31 -3.97
CA SER A 730 10.35 -32.15 -4.89
C SER A 730 10.39 -31.62 -6.33
N SER A 731 9.27 -31.08 -6.84
CA SER A 731 9.21 -30.65 -8.24
C SER A 731 9.63 -29.18 -8.42
N ARG A 732 9.47 -28.33 -7.38
CA ARG A 732 9.70 -26.88 -7.46
C ARG A 732 10.85 -26.37 -6.60
N GLY A 733 11.53 -27.27 -5.89
CA GLY A 733 12.66 -26.91 -5.04
C GLY A 733 12.28 -25.93 -3.91
N GLY A 734 11.01 -25.89 -3.52
CA GLY A 734 10.52 -25.02 -2.46
C GLY A 734 10.82 -25.59 -1.08
N GLN A 735 11.10 -24.71 -0.13
CA GLN A 735 11.27 -25.02 1.28
C GLN A 735 9.97 -24.76 2.04
N ILE A 736 9.42 -25.79 2.66
CA ILE A 736 8.23 -25.65 3.50
C ILE A 736 8.64 -25.08 4.85
N LEU A 737 8.01 -23.98 5.24
CA LEU A 737 8.25 -23.31 6.51
C LEU A 737 7.30 -23.80 7.61
N SER A 738 5.99 -23.87 7.29
CA SER A 738 5.00 -24.37 8.24
C SER A 738 3.88 -25.13 7.54
N LEU A 739 3.32 -26.09 8.26
CA LEU A 739 2.15 -26.85 7.91
C LEU A 739 1.13 -26.62 9.01
N ASP A 740 -0.06 -26.14 8.65
CA ASP A 740 -1.21 -26.14 9.55
C ASP A 740 -1.16 -25.18 10.75
N GLY A 741 -0.60 -24.00 10.59
CA GLY A 741 -0.71 -22.97 11.66
C GLY A 741 -0.20 -23.38 13.05
N SER A 742 0.59 -24.45 13.14
CA SER A 742 1.25 -24.85 14.38
C SER A 742 2.48 -23.99 14.59
N ASP A 743 2.24 -22.77 15.00
CA ASP A 743 3.28 -21.79 15.31
C ASP A 743 3.86 -22.01 16.69
N ASP A 744 4.84 -22.88 16.76
CA ASP A 744 5.89 -22.75 17.78
C ASP A 744 7.22 -22.20 17.19
N SER A 745 7.28 -21.90 15.87
CA SER A 745 8.53 -21.54 15.19
C SER A 745 8.61 -20.14 14.60
N MET A 746 7.53 -19.33 14.59
CA MET A 746 7.58 -17.94 14.09
C MET A 746 7.96 -16.89 15.15
N SER A 747 8.22 -17.30 16.40
CA SER A 747 8.65 -16.39 17.47
C SER A 747 10.15 -16.08 17.49
N SER A 748 10.94 -16.58 16.52
CA SER A 748 12.41 -16.43 16.60
C SER A 748 13.04 -15.47 15.59
N THR A 749 12.27 -14.72 14.76
CA THR A 749 12.85 -13.79 13.78
C THR A 749 12.34 -12.35 13.82
N THR A 750 11.45 -11.98 14.74
CA THR A 750 11.16 -10.57 15.00
C THR A 750 11.55 -10.22 16.44
N THR A 751 12.79 -9.78 16.59
CA THR A 751 13.25 -9.10 17.78
C THR A 751 12.63 -7.72 17.85
N ASN A 752 11.46 -7.59 18.44
CA ASN A 752 11.00 -6.34 19.04
C ASN A 752 10.08 -6.70 20.22
N ASP A 753 10.52 -6.36 21.40
CA ASP A 753 10.02 -6.68 22.73
C ASP A 753 8.64 -6.07 23.10
N ASP A 754 7.79 -5.63 22.14
CA ASP A 754 6.53 -4.94 22.44
C ASP A 754 5.32 -5.33 21.56
N GLU A 755 5.39 -6.38 20.73
CA GLU A 755 4.16 -6.89 20.10
C GLU A 755 3.55 -7.98 20.99
N GLU A 756 2.54 -7.61 21.81
CA GLU A 756 1.66 -8.56 22.48
C GLU A 756 1.13 -9.56 21.43
N ALA A 757 1.48 -10.83 21.58
CA ALA A 757 0.99 -11.90 20.73
C ALA A 757 -0.55 -11.84 20.71
N LEU A 758 -1.13 -11.67 19.53
CA LEU A 758 -2.59 -11.58 19.35
C LEU A 758 -3.24 -12.84 19.94
N PRO A 759 -4.27 -12.71 20.79
CA PRO A 759 -4.87 -13.84 21.46
C PRO A 759 -5.49 -14.81 20.46
N ARG A 760 -5.21 -16.09 20.58
CA ARG A 760 -5.90 -17.15 19.82
C ARG A 760 -7.33 -17.25 20.32
N ILE A 761 -8.29 -17.02 19.43
CA ILE A 761 -9.72 -17.12 19.75
C ILE A 761 -10.16 -18.55 19.51
N ASP A 762 -10.77 -19.17 20.53
CA ASP A 762 -11.37 -20.50 20.42
C ASP A 762 -12.65 -20.41 19.56
N PRO A 763 -12.74 -21.14 18.42
CA PRO A 763 -13.92 -21.17 17.56
C PRO A 763 -15.21 -21.60 18.27
N ALA A 764 -15.08 -22.33 19.39
CA ALA A 764 -16.22 -22.79 20.19
C ALA A 764 -16.91 -21.66 20.98
N LEU A 765 -16.18 -20.60 21.28
CA LEU A 765 -16.68 -19.42 22.00
C LEU A 765 -17.35 -18.39 21.08
N ILE A 766 -17.21 -18.56 19.76
CA ILE A 766 -17.79 -17.63 18.78
C ILE A 766 -19.25 -17.98 18.54
N TYR A 767 -20.14 -17.01 18.85
CA TYR A 767 -21.54 -17.14 18.48
C TYR A 767 -21.73 -17.11 16.96
N THR A 768 -22.46 -18.07 16.43
CA THR A 768 -22.89 -18.11 15.04
C THR A 768 -24.32 -18.63 14.93
N PRO A 769 -25.17 -18.01 14.07
CA PRO A 769 -26.50 -18.56 13.80
C PRO A 769 -26.36 -19.90 13.06
N PRO A 770 -27.35 -20.81 13.16
CA PRO A 770 -27.31 -22.09 12.46
C PRO A 770 -27.35 -21.90 10.94
N ASP A 771 -26.44 -22.57 10.21
CA ASP A 771 -26.47 -22.61 8.76
C ASP A 771 -27.51 -23.61 8.26
N PRO A 772 -28.48 -23.20 7.42
CA PRO A 772 -29.54 -24.09 6.96
C PRO A 772 -29.06 -25.24 6.07
N PHE A 773 -27.88 -25.09 5.44
CA PHE A 773 -27.29 -26.10 4.57
C PHE A 773 -26.35 -27.08 5.30
N ALA A 774 -26.00 -26.82 6.56
CA ALA A 774 -25.22 -27.74 7.38
C ALA A 774 -25.96 -29.00 7.78
N SER A 775 -27.28 -29.01 7.73
CA SER A 775 -28.16 -30.13 8.15
C SER A 775 -28.22 -31.26 7.13
N GLY A 776 -27.58 -31.18 5.98
CA GLY A 776 -27.58 -32.21 4.93
C GLY A 776 -26.50 -33.29 5.09
N THR A 777 -25.53 -33.10 5.99
CA THR A 777 -24.56 -34.13 6.37
C THR A 777 -24.88 -34.60 7.78
N GLY A 778 -25.93 -35.43 7.86
CA GLY A 778 -26.33 -36.07 9.09
C GLY A 778 -25.17 -36.77 9.80
N GLU A 779 -25.37 -36.94 11.11
CA GLU A 779 -24.64 -37.72 12.10
C GLU A 779 -24.21 -39.13 11.68
N MET A 780 -23.70 -39.34 10.46
CA MET A 780 -23.13 -40.63 10.06
C MET A 780 -21.84 -40.44 9.26
N GLY A 781 -20.77 -40.56 9.94
CA GLY A 781 -19.48 -40.73 9.27
C GLY A 781 -18.41 -39.82 9.80
N SER A 782 -17.81 -40.24 10.89
CA SER A 782 -16.42 -39.95 11.21
C SER A 782 -15.57 -40.02 9.95
N GLY A 783 -15.00 -38.88 9.52
CA GLY A 783 -13.90 -38.89 8.60
C GLY A 783 -14.18 -38.30 7.23
N LEU A 784 -14.37 -37.01 7.20
CA LEU A 784 -13.93 -36.15 6.10
C LEU A 784 -14.29 -34.71 6.53
N SER A 785 -13.54 -34.20 7.51
CA SER A 785 -13.53 -32.76 7.74
C SER A 785 -12.94 -32.13 6.47
N ASP A 786 -13.76 -31.41 5.73
CA ASP A 786 -13.33 -30.55 4.61
C ASP A 786 -12.57 -29.34 5.23
N SER A 787 -11.67 -29.62 6.17
CA SER A 787 -10.84 -28.64 6.85
C SER A 787 -9.82 -28.11 5.83
N GLN A 788 -9.93 -26.87 5.52
CA GLN A 788 -8.97 -26.17 4.72
C GLN A 788 -7.68 -26.05 5.52
N ARG A 789 -6.57 -26.53 4.98
CA ARG A 789 -5.24 -26.53 5.58
C ARG A 789 -4.36 -25.51 4.89
N GLN A 790 -3.45 -24.93 5.65
CA GLN A 790 -2.52 -23.92 5.18
C GLN A 790 -1.09 -24.51 5.06
N ILE A 791 -0.43 -24.23 3.96
CA ILE A 791 0.97 -24.56 3.72
C ILE A 791 1.70 -23.26 3.48
N VAL A 792 2.70 -22.95 4.29
CA VAL A 792 3.59 -21.80 4.06
C VAL A 792 4.92 -22.32 3.57
N ALA A 793 5.38 -21.80 2.43
CA ALA A 793 6.61 -22.25 1.79
C ALA A 793 7.36 -21.09 1.13
N ARG A 794 8.69 -21.23 1.05
CA ARG A 794 9.55 -20.36 0.24
C ARG A 794 9.86 -21.06 -1.07
N VAL A 795 9.50 -20.45 -2.18
CA VAL A 795 9.61 -21.07 -3.52
C VAL A 795 10.21 -20.07 -4.49
N PRO A 796 11.16 -20.47 -5.35
CA PRO A 796 11.67 -19.61 -6.40
C PRO A 796 10.56 -19.14 -7.36
N LEU A 797 10.58 -17.85 -7.72
CA LEU A 797 9.54 -17.23 -8.56
C LEU A 797 9.33 -17.99 -9.89
N LYS A 798 10.40 -18.46 -10.52
CA LYS A 798 10.34 -19.19 -11.80
C LYS A 798 9.39 -20.37 -11.72
N GLU A 799 9.36 -21.07 -10.61
CA GLU A 799 8.55 -22.27 -10.39
C GLU A 799 7.08 -21.94 -10.07
N MET A 800 6.80 -20.69 -9.72
CA MET A 800 5.45 -20.23 -9.41
C MET A 800 4.71 -19.64 -10.60
N VAL A 801 5.41 -19.34 -11.70
CA VAL A 801 4.78 -18.85 -12.93
C VAL A 801 3.83 -19.92 -13.48
N GLY A 802 2.54 -19.58 -13.62
CA GLY A 802 1.50 -20.49 -14.08
C GLY A 802 1.07 -21.58 -13.07
N TYR A 803 1.52 -21.52 -11.82
CA TYR A 803 1.25 -22.53 -10.79
C TYR A 803 -0.23 -22.72 -10.48
N LEU A 804 -1.06 -21.69 -10.62
CA LEU A 804 -2.50 -21.77 -10.33
C LEU A 804 -3.20 -22.89 -11.08
N ASN A 805 -2.85 -23.12 -12.34
CA ASN A 805 -3.46 -24.18 -13.16
C ASN A 805 -3.09 -25.56 -12.63
N GLN A 806 -1.84 -25.75 -12.20
CA GLN A 806 -1.38 -27.02 -11.64
C GLN A 806 -1.95 -27.27 -10.26
N LEU A 807 -2.00 -26.24 -9.39
CA LEU A 807 -2.63 -26.32 -8.08
C LEU A 807 -4.11 -26.73 -8.21
N ARG A 808 -4.85 -26.13 -9.13
CA ARG A 808 -6.24 -26.50 -9.42
C ARG A 808 -6.38 -27.92 -9.92
N ALA A 809 -5.46 -28.40 -10.75
CA ALA A 809 -5.44 -29.79 -11.22
C ALA A 809 -5.21 -30.77 -10.05
N LEU A 810 -4.27 -30.46 -9.13
CA LEU A 810 -3.97 -31.29 -7.95
C LEU A 810 -5.10 -31.28 -6.91
N THR A 811 -5.90 -30.22 -6.84
CA THR A 811 -6.89 -30.00 -5.78
C THR A 811 -8.34 -30.08 -6.28
N GLY A 812 -8.56 -30.52 -7.51
CA GLY A 812 -9.91 -30.55 -8.11
C GLY A 812 -10.56 -29.17 -8.23
N GLY A 813 -9.79 -28.12 -8.43
CA GLY A 813 -10.26 -26.74 -8.59
C GLY A 813 -10.39 -25.94 -7.30
N ARG A 814 -10.15 -26.53 -6.13
CA ARG A 814 -10.39 -25.89 -4.81
C ARG A 814 -9.17 -25.23 -4.18
N GLY A 815 -7.96 -25.50 -4.68
CA GLY A 815 -6.73 -24.90 -4.15
C GLY A 815 -6.59 -23.44 -4.54
N THR A 816 -6.19 -22.62 -3.59
CA THR A 816 -5.83 -21.21 -3.80
C THR A 816 -4.47 -20.93 -3.19
N PHE A 817 -3.74 -19.95 -3.72
CA PHE A 817 -2.50 -19.51 -3.11
C PHE A 817 -2.32 -18.00 -3.23
N VAL A 818 -1.51 -17.46 -2.34
CA VAL A 818 -1.03 -16.08 -2.37
C VAL A 818 0.48 -16.11 -2.27
N MET A 819 1.15 -15.25 -3.00
CA MET A 819 2.60 -15.13 -2.93
C MET A 819 3.02 -13.67 -2.72
N SER A 820 4.17 -13.48 -2.11
CA SER A 820 4.84 -12.19 -1.97
C SER A 820 6.32 -12.39 -2.11
N VAL A 821 7.01 -11.36 -2.61
CA VAL A 821 8.47 -11.38 -2.68
C VAL A 821 9.02 -11.40 -1.26
N ASP A 822 9.80 -12.43 -0.95
CA ASP A 822 10.54 -12.53 0.32
C ASP A 822 11.91 -11.87 0.19
N GLY A 823 12.61 -12.14 -0.91
CA GLY A 823 13.93 -11.58 -1.18
C GLY A 823 14.58 -12.24 -2.38
N PHE A 824 15.91 -12.05 -2.47
CA PHE A 824 16.74 -12.71 -3.49
C PHE A 824 17.68 -13.69 -2.80
N GLU A 825 17.75 -14.93 -3.27
CA GLU A 825 18.65 -15.96 -2.76
C GLU A 825 19.67 -16.40 -3.79
N LYS A 826 20.86 -16.83 -3.31
CA LYS A 826 21.94 -17.36 -4.19
C LYS A 826 21.48 -18.68 -4.75
N MET A 827 21.60 -18.86 -6.06
CA MET A 827 21.32 -20.12 -6.73
C MET A 827 22.40 -21.16 -6.45
N GLY A 828 21.97 -22.43 -6.35
CA GLY A 828 22.90 -23.56 -6.43
C GLY A 828 23.53 -23.65 -7.81
N THR A 829 24.76 -24.19 -7.90
CA THR A 829 25.55 -24.27 -9.14
C THR A 829 24.85 -24.97 -10.30
N GLN A 830 24.09 -26.04 -10.03
CA GLN A 830 23.33 -26.75 -11.05
C GLN A 830 22.18 -25.91 -11.59
N ARG A 831 21.40 -25.28 -10.70
CA ARG A 831 20.27 -24.43 -11.05
C ARG A 831 20.73 -23.19 -11.81
N GLN A 832 21.84 -22.58 -11.40
CA GLN A 832 22.45 -21.46 -12.12
C GLN A 832 22.78 -21.84 -13.57
N LYS A 833 23.33 -23.03 -13.80
CA LYS A 833 23.65 -23.53 -15.13
C LYS A 833 22.39 -23.71 -15.98
N GLU A 834 21.35 -24.31 -15.44
CA GLU A 834 20.06 -24.51 -16.14
C GLU A 834 19.41 -23.18 -16.53
N VAL A 835 19.49 -22.17 -15.64
CA VAL A 835 18.94 -20.83 -15.92
C VAL A 835 19.78 -20.14 -17.01
N LEU A 836 21.11 -20.21 -16.94
CA LEU A 836 21.98 -19.60 -17.94
C LEU A 836 21.84 -20.25 -19.31
N ASP A 837 21.69 -21.57 -19.38
CA ASP A 837 21.47 -22.28 -20.63
C ASP A 837 20.10 -21.91 -21.23
N ALA A 838 19.05 -21.82 -20.41
CA ALA A 838 17.74 -21.33 -20.85
C ALA A 838 17.78 -19.88 -21.37
N LEU A 839 18.57 -19.00 -20.76
CA LEU A 839 18.72 -17.60 -21.21
C LEU A 839 19.55 -17.48 -22.50
N ARG A 840 20.43 -18.43 -22.80
CA ARG A 840 21.23 -18.46 -24.04
C ARG A 840 20.48 -19.01 -25.24
N GLU A 841 19.41 -19.81 -25.02
CA GLU A 841 18.55 -20.34 -26.08
C GLU A 841 17.58 -19.28 -26.64
N PHE A 842 17.50 -18.12 -26.02
CA PHE A 842 16.72 -16.96 -26.44
C PHE A 842 17.63 -15.84 -26.97
#